data_026c02a466d326417562aa99df0eab09
#
_entry.id   026c02a466d326417562aa99df0eab09
#
_cell.length_a   1.000
_cell.length_b   1.000
_cell.length_c   1.000
_cell.angle_alpha   90.00
_cell.angle_beta   90.00
_cell.angle_gamma   90.00
#
_symmetry.space_group_name_H-M   'P 1'
#
loop_
_entity.id
_entity.type
_entity.pdbx_description
1 polymer ?
#
loop_
_entity_poly.entity_id
_entity_poly.type
_entity_poly.pdbx_seq_one_letter_code
_entity_poly.pdbx_strand_id
1 'polypeptide(L)'
;MKNYKQIFDELQKETSKIIVGQESVIEQILVAILCDGNALLEGYPGLAKTLIVRTLAQLMDLKFSRIQNTPDLMPSDITGTYIIEESSGKRQFKFQPGPIFANVVLADEINRATPKTQSALLEAMQEKQVTSGTNTFKLDLPFFVLATQNPIEQEGSLALDQSVFINGQLITGNELLVMVKDDCIAENEKGIKLYNLNGWTLSLDTDGKLKKQKCLLYTLPYNDEMVDITTKTGKRLVVTKNHPFLVNENGMITWKKAEDLTKQDYLVNPAIISLVGTPKIMPHEEAIGKMTQRQLSNEIPFDEDFAFWIAFLLSDGSIGEKHVEAVQKNYPEALDNFIAISKKYGFNPKVSENRGCRYARIYSKSLVEYLNIRFNVQGGKNKEIPSWFLSFPSEMNREFLKTFISLESSLRDNRIVFTQKSAKNLSIISYMLLREGILSWIKNDGRIFRLKIQGKDFIKFIRNIGWICENKIMNIDLNKDVKSSFRNVPVDKKIITRLVSLLGLDSFHTLKGRKKLIDRNWYGSYKGIKEGEIVMSVYSLQKFAIDIEEEVKIRKHPNFIEYMKTNPRLYAASMGLPITEIAEQLSISKNQVWHFYQKVVCLQETKIEEFLKEQFSLRVEEAERLLNYCKQLLSEDVYYDRIKKIEYSKSDGKAFGLTVPILQNYIAGFGGCGINHNTYPLPEAQADRFLLKINVAYPTYDQELQIVDRFAAEAKEQKLKVMLNKNHLLTLQNLVRQVPIANDIKQRAVKIVLATRQNKEMIQYGASPRASIGLILASKARALIQGRNHVSNDDLNILANPILRHRIILNFEAERKGMTKDDAIKQILDKAK
;
A
#
# COMPACT_ATOMS: atom_id res chain seq x y z
N MET A 1 12.28 -44.14 25.28
CA MET A 1 12.27 -42.68 25.43
C MET A 1 13.53 -42.08 26.06
N LYS A 2 14.16 -42.74 27.04
CA LYS A 2 15.47 -42.29 27.56
C LYS A 2 16.54 -42.03 26.47
N ASN A 3 16.50 -42.83 25.40
CA ASN A 3 17.41 -42.68 24.25
C ASN A 3 17.19 -41.42 23.43
N TYR A 4 15.96 -40.84 23.38
CA TYR A 4 15.66 -39.63 22.62
C TYR A 4 16.15 -38.38 23.34
N LYS A 5 16.06 -38.28 24.66
CA LYS A 5 16.63 -37.19 25.45
C LYS A 5 18.12 -37.03 25.15
N GLN A 6 18.86 -38.15 25.14
CA GLN A 6 20.29 -38.10 24.82
C GLN A 6 20.58 -37.51 23.43
N ILE A 7 19.72 -37.85 22.42
CA ILE A 7 19.88 -37.27 21.05
C ILE A 7 19.66 -35.74 21.07
N PHE A 8 18.65 -35.24 21.80
CA PHE A 8 18.40 -33.81 21.89
C PHE A 8 19.45 -33.07 22.72
N ASP A 9 19.95 -33.68 23.79
CA ASP A 9 21.05 -33.13 24.60
C ASP A 9 22.34 -33.04 23.76
N GLU A 10 22.65 -34.07 22.97
CA GLU A 10 23.77 -34.07 22.04
C GLU A 10 23.58 -33.03 20.90
N LEU A 11 22.35 -32.93 20.34
CA LEU A 11 22.03 -31.94 19.32
C LEU A 11 22.19 -30.49 19.85
N GLN A 12 21.77 -30.25 21.10
CA GLN A 12 21.97 -28.99 21.77
C GLN A 12 23.46 -28.69 21.98
N LYS A 13 24.24 -29.71 22.40
CA LYS A 13 25.69 -29.62 22.56
C LYS A 13 26.41 -29.33 21.24
N GLU A 14 25.99 -29.97 20.14
CA GLU A 14 26.55 -29.67 18.79
C GLU A 14 26.17 -28.26 18.34
N THR A 15 24.91 -27.84 18.57
CA THR A 15 24.46 -26.48 18.23
C THR A 15 25.25 -25.42 19.00
N SER A 16 25.52 -25.67 20.30
CA SER A 16 26.27 -24.74 21.17
C SER A 16 27.75 -24.55 20.78
N LYS A 17 28.27 -25.37 19.87
CA LYS A 17 29.59 -25.13 19.27
C LYS A 17 29.63 -23.88 18.40
N ILE A 18 28.52 -23.58 17.72
CA ILE A 18 28.37 -22.43 16.81
C ILE A 18 27.56 -21.31 17.45
N ILE A 19 26.43 -21.64 18.10
CA ILE A 19 25.49 -20.69 18.70
C ILE A 19 25.80 -20.56 20.19
N VAL A 20 26.01 -19.34 20.66
CA VAL A 20 26.23 -19.04 22.08
C VAL A 20 24.94 -18.48 22.64
N GLY A 21 24.43 -19.04 23.72
CA GLY A 21 23.15 -18.68 24.30
C GLY A 21 21.98 -19.14 23.40
N GLN A 22 20.79 -18.57 23.58
CA GLN A 22 19.59 -18.87 22.78
C GLN A 22 19.06 -20.31 22.92
N GLU A 23 19.38 -21.01 24.01
CA GLU A 23 18.94 -22.39 24.26
C GLU A 23 17.40 -22.54 24.22
N SER A 24 16.71 -21.55 24.79
CA SER A 24 15.22 -21.49 24.77
C SER A 24 14.68 -21.29 23.35
N VAL A 25 15.35 -20.49 22.51
CA VAL A 25 14.97 -20.29 21.11
C VAL A 25 15.13 -21.58 20.31
N ILE A 26 16.27 -22.27 20.51
CA ILE A 26 16.58 -23.54 19.86
C ILE A 26 15.53 -24.60 20.27
N GLU A 27 15.21 -24.73 21.58
CA GLU A 27 14.17 -25.64 22.07
C GLU A 27 12.82 -25.37 21.39
N GLN A 28 12.39 -24.10 21.31
CA GLN A 28 11.13 -23.73 20.67
C GLN A 28 11.12 -24.03 19.17
N ILE A 29 12.23 -23.80 18.45
CA ILE A 29 12.34 -24.16 17.04
C ILE A 29 12.24 -25.68 16.87
N LEU A 30 12.91 -26.47 17.71
CA LEU A 30 12.82 -27.92 17.70
C LEU A 30 11.38 -28.42 17.98
N VAL A 31 10.68 -27.79 18.93
CA VAL A 31 9.26 -28.06 19.20
C VAL A 31 8.42 -27.81 17.94
N ALA A 32 8.64 -26.69 17.24
CA ALA A 32 7.92 -26.38 16.00
C ALA A 32 8.17 -27.44 14.92
N ILE A 33 9.44 -27.80 14.70
CA ILE A 33 9.84 -28.82 13.71
C ILE A 33 9.20 -30.19 14.02
N LEU A 34 9.22 -30.61 15.27
CA LEU A 34 8.65 -31.88 15.71
C LEU A 34 7.12 -31.92 15.61
N CYS A 35 6.47 -30.77 15.68
CA CYS A 35 5.02 -30.63 15.46
C CYS A 35 4.62 -30.54 13.99
N ASP A 36 5.54 -30.62 13.03
CA ASP A 36 5.30 -30.27 11.60
C ASP A 36 4.71 -28.88 11.45
N GLY A 37 5.14 -27.95 12.32
CA GLY A 37 4.63 -26.60 12.41
C GLY A 37 5.64 -25.55 11.93
N ASN A 38 5.12 -24.41 11.47
CA ASN A 38 5.93 -23.27 11.08
C ASN A 38 6.13 -22.33 12.28
N ALA A 39 7.25 -21.60 12.34
CA ALA A 39 7.50 -20.64 13.41
C ALA A 39 7.87 -19.25 12.88
N LEU A 40 7.44 -18.22 13.63
CA LEU A 40 7.78 -16.82 13.38
C LEU A 40 8.83 -16.39 14.41
N LEU A 41 10.02 -16.03 13.94
CA LEU A 41 11.13 -15.52 14.76
C LEU A 41 11.07 -13.99 14.79
N GLU A 42 10.77 -13.42 15.93
CA GLU A 42 10.78 -11.97 16.12
C GLU A 42 12.04 -11.55 16.90
N GLY A 43 12.76 -10.59 16.36
CA GLY A 43 13.98 -10.08 17.03
C GLY A 43 14.74 -9.12 16.11
N TYR A 44 15.65 -8.38 16.70
CA TYR A 44 16.42 -7.35 15.99
C TYR A 44 17.36 -7.95 14.91
N PRO A 45 17.81 -7.14 13.95
CA PRO A 45 18.86 -7.54 13.01
C PRO A 45 20.15 -7.93 13.76
N GLY A 46 20.93 -8.87 13.21
CA GLY A 46 22.23 -9.26 13.78
C GLY A 46 22.16 -10.32 14.88
N LEU A 47 20.98 -10.75 15.33
CA LEU A 47 20.85 -11.78 16.39
C LEU A 47 21.01 -13.23 15.89
N ALA A 48 21.82 -13.44 14.87
CA ALA A 48 22.18 -14.76 14.33
C ALA A 48 21.00 -15.67 13.93
N LYS A 49 19.78 -15.13 13.67
CA LYS A 49 18.59 -15.90 13.28
C LYS A 49 18.86 -16.85 12.11
N THR A 50 19.48 -16.35 11.06
CA THR A 50 19.87 -17.15 9.87
C THR A 50 20.88 -18.25 10.22
N LEU A 51 21.83 -17.94 11.09
CA LEU A 51 22.84 -18.89 11.53
C LEU A 51 22.22 -20.03 12.34
N ILE A 52 21.31 -19.74 13.26
CA ILE A 52 20.58 -20.75 14.06
C ILE A 52 19.85 -21.73 13.13
N VAL A 53 19.07 -21.20 12.18
CA VAL A 53 18.24 -22.04 11.28
C VAL A 53 19.11 -22.89 10.36
N ARG A 54 20.18 -22.32 9.80
CA ARG A 54 21.13 -23.02 8.94
C ARG A 54 21.86 -24.15 9.71
N THR A 55 22.30 -23.86 10.93
CA THR A 55 22.98 -24.84 11.79
C THR A 55 22.05 -26.02 12.10
N LEU A 56 20.79 -25.77 12.48
CA LEU A 56 19.84 -26.83 12.74
C LEU A 56 19.55 -27.68 11.50
N ALA A 57 19.40 -27.05 10.33
CA ALA A 57 19.20 -27.78 9.07
C ALA A 57 20.40 -28.70 8.75
N GLN A 58 21.63 -28.25 8.97
CA GLN A 58 22.85 -29.06 8.79
C GLN A 58 22.91 -30.25 9.76
N LEU A 59 22.58 -30.04 11.04
CA LEU A 59 22.56 -31.12 12.06
C LEU A 59 21.50 -32.18 11.76
N MET A 60 20.45 -31.85 11.01
CA MET A 60 19.35 -32.73 10.64
C MET A 60 19.45 -33.27 9.20
N ASP A 61 20.52 -33.02 8.49
CA ASP A 61 20.74 -33.42 7.08
C ASP A 61 19.54 -33.03 6.18
N LEU A 62 19.10 -31.79 6.31
CA LEU A 62 17.96 -31.23 5.59
C LEU A 62 18.40 -30.16 4.59
N LYS A 63 17.77 -30.16 3.41
CA LYS A 63 18.01 -29.11 2.40
C LYS A 63 17.48 -27.78 2.92
N PHE A 64 18.40 -26.82 3.07
CA PHE A 64 18.12 -25.45 3.51
C PHE A 64 18.03 -24.49 2.33
N SER A 65 17.07 -23.56 2.39
CA SER A 65 16.96 -22.43 1.48
C SER A 65 16.62 -21.17 2.25
N ARG A 66 17.15 -20.02 1.77
CA ARG A 66 16.82 -18.69 2.29
C ARG A 66 16.11 -17.88 1.23
N ILE A 67 14.99 -17.27 1.60
CA ILE A 67 14.23 -16.32 0.81
C ILE A 67 14.32 -14.97 1.53
N GLN A 68 15.02 -14.00 0.91
CA GLN A 68 15.05 -12.63 1.40
C GLN A 68 13.84 -11.91 0.83
N ASN A 69 12.86 -11.59 1.66
CA ASN A 69 11.66 -10.91 1.19
C ASN A 69 11.95 -9.42 0.98
N THR A 70 11.68 -8.95 -0.23
CA THR A 70 11.77 -7.54 -0.64
C THR A 70 10.43 -7.14 -1.27
N PRO A 71 10.09 -5.83 -1.31
CA PRO A 71 8.82 -5.37 -1.88
C PRO A 71 8.63 -5.71 -3.36
N ASP A 72 9.71 -5.94 -4.09
CA ASP A 72 9.73 -6.29 -5.52
C ASP A 72 9.67 -7.81 -5.78
N LEU A 73 9.83 -8.65 -4.74
CA LEU A 73 9.82 -10.10 -4.86
C LEU A 73 8.46 -10.60 -5.33
N MET A 74 8.45 -11.31 -6.47
CA MET A 74 7.23 -11.89 -7.03
C MET A 74 6.96 -13.31 -6.50
N PRO A 75 5.72 -13.78 -6.48
CA PRO A 75 5.40 -15.17 -6.14
C PRO A 75 6.20 -16.19 -6.95
N SER A 76 6.42 -15.95 -8.25
CA SER A 76 7.21 -16.81 -9.14
C SER A 76 8.67 -16.96 -8.72
N ASP A 77 9.24 -15.95 -8.07
CA ASP A 77 10.64 -16.00 -7.59
C ASP A 77 10.78 -16.98 -6.41
N ILE A 78 9.70 -17.20 -5.66
CA ILE A 78 9.61 -18.16 -4.56
C ILE A 78 9.21 -19.54 -5.06
N THR A 79 8.14 -19.60 -5.86
CA THR A 79 7.52 -20.87 -6.28
C THR A 79 8.19 -21.51 -7.49
N GLY A 80 8.95 -20.74 -8.25
CA GLY A 80 9.52 -21.18 -9.51
C GLY A 80 8.71 -20.76 -10.74
N THR A 81 9.32 -20.88 -11.89
CA THR A 81 8.77 -20.45 -13.18
C THR A 81 9.05 -21.46 -14.28
N TYR A 82 8.28 -21.38 -15.36
CA TYR A 82 8.56 -22.15 -16.56
C TYR A 82 9.60 -21.40 -17.40
N ILE A 83 10.69 -22.09 -17.72
CA ILE A 83 11.73 -21.63 -18.66
C ILE A 83 11.66 -22.42 -19.94
N ILE A 84 12.10 -21.81 -21.04
CA ILE A 84 12.26 -22.50 -22.31
C ILE A 84 13.68 -23.07 -22.35
N GLU A 85 13.80 -24.37 -22.27
CA GLU A 85 15.07 -25.08 -22.42
C GLU A 85 15.21 -25.56 -23.86
N GLU A 86 16.33 -25.21 -24.49
CA GLU A 86 16.66 -25.66 -25.83
C GLU A 86 17.63 -26.87 -25.70
N SER A 87 17.09 -28.07 -25.82
CA SER A 87 17.88 -29.32 -25.79
C SER A 87 17.68 -30.08 -27.10
N SER A 88 18.80 -30.38 -27.77
CA SER A 88 18.81 -31.14 -29.01
C SER A 88 17.95 -30.53 -30.14
N GLY A 89 17.90 -29.19 -30.23
CA GLY A 89 17.12 -28.46 -31.26
C GLY A 89 15.60 -28.42 -31.03
N LYS A 90 15.13 -28.88 -29.89
CA LYS A 90 13.72 -28.74 -29.48
C LYS A 90 13.59 -27.81 -28.28
N ARG A 91 12.66 -26.85 -28.40
CA ARG A 91 12.27 -25.97 -27.28
C ARG A 91 11.19 -26.65 -26.47
N GLN A 92 11.47 -26.89 -25.19
CA GLN A 92 10.49 -27.44 -24.25
C GLN A 92 10.32 -26.49 -23.05
N PHE A 93 9.08 -26.35 -22.62
CA PHE A 93 8.82 -25.68 -21.36
C PHE A 93 9.20 -26.58 -20.20
N LYS A 94 10.20 -26.18 -19.44
CA LYS A 94 10.63 -26.89 -18.24
C LYS A 94 10.37 -26.06 -17.02
N PHE A 95 9.73 -26.64 -16.01
CA PHE A 95 9.55 -25.98 -14.74
C PHE A 95 10.89 -25.90 -14.00
N GLN A 96 11.32 -24.68 -13.68
CA GLN A 96 12.47 -24.43 -12.82
C GLN A 96 11.97 -24.19 -11.40
N PRO A 97 12.20 -25.11 -10.44
CA PRO A 97 11.77 -24.96 -9.05
C PRO A 97 12.42 -23.76 -8.40
N GLY A 98 11.62 -22.99 -7.66
CA GLY A 98 12.09 -21.88 -6.85
C GLY A 98 12.70 -22.31 -5.51
N PRO A 99 13.17 -21.37 -4.71
CA PRO A 99 13.82 -21.62 -3.42
C PRO A 99 12.90 -22.30 -2.38
N ILE A 100 11.59 -22.32 -2.59
CA ILE A 100 10.66 -23.01 -1.70
C ILE A 100 10.79 -24.54 -1.74
N PHE A 101 11.41 -25.10 -2.78
CA PHE A 101 11.67 -26.54 -2.92
C PHE A 101 12.87 -26.98 -2.08
N ALA A 102 12.74 -26.79 -0.77
CA ALA A 102 13.68 -27.22 0.26
C ALA A 102 12.92 -27.79 1.45
N ASN A 103 13.60 -28.46 2.39
CA ASN A 103 12.98 -29.00 3.61
C ASN A 103 12.82 -27.90 4.67
N VAL A 104 13.82 -27.03 4.79
CA VAL A 104 13.86 -25.90 5.72
C VAL A 104 13.95 -24.61 4.91
N VAL A 105 12.91 -23.81 4.95
CA VAL A 105 12.88 -22.51 4.28
C VAL A 105 12.93 -21.41 5.33
N LEU A 106 13.96 -20.57 5.27
CA LEU A 106 14.01 -19.34 6.04
C LEU A 106 13.44 -18.19 5.19
N ALA A 107 12.23 -17.74 5.51
CA ALA A 107 11.62 -16.56 4.91
C ALA A 107 12.03 -15.32 5.72
N ASP A 108 13.13 -14.68 5.30
CA ASP A 108 13.70 -13.55 6.04
C ASP A 108 12.92 -12.26 5.74
N GLU A 109 12.56 -11.50 6.79
CA GLU A 109 11.79 -10.26 6.73
C GLU A 109 10.45 -10.39 6.00
N ILE A 110 9.65 -11.39 6.37
CA ILE A 110 8.39 -11.75 5.70
C ILE A 110 7.39 -10.57 5.61
N ASN A 111 7.47 -9.63 6.54
CA ASN A 111 6.63 -8.43 6.58
C ASN A 111 6.93 -7.45 5.42
N ARG A 112 8.08 -7.58 4.74
CA ARG A 112 8.43 -6.75 3.55
C ARG A 112 7.84 -7.30 2.25
N ALA A 113 7.47 -8.57 2.19
CA ALA A 113 6.89 -9.17 1.00
C ALA A 113 5.51 -8.59 0.67
N THR A 114 5.19 -8.50 -0.63
CA THR A 114 3.83 -8.12 -1.05
C THR A 114 2.78 -9.12 -0.56
N PRO A 115 1.50 -8.73 -0.38
CA PRO A 115 0.43 -9.65 0.03
C PRO A 115 0.29 -10.88 -0.88
N LYS A 116 0.56 -10.75 -2.18
CA LYS A 116 0.54 -11.87 -3.13
C LYS A 116 1.68 -12.86 -2.86
N THR A 117 2.86 -12.36 -2.59
CA THR A 117 4.04 -13.14 -2.28
C THR A 117 3.90 -13.84 -0.91
N GLN A 118 3.38 -13.12 0.10
CA GLN A 118 3.02 -13.72 1.39
C GLN A 118 1.98 -14.85 1.22
N SER A 119 0.96 -14.65 0.37
CA SER A 119 -0.07 -15.67 0.13
C SER A 119 0.49 -16.95 -0.49
N ALA A 120 1.42 -16.86 -1.44
CA ALA A 120 2.07 -18.02 -2.03
C ALA A 120 2.91 -18.81 -0.99
N LEU A 121 3.63 -18.11 -0.11
CA LEU A 121 4.36 -18.75 0.97
C LEU A 121 3.42 -19.42 1.98
N LEU A 122 2.30 -18.77 2.33
CA LEU A 122 1.30 -19.28 3.26
C LEU A 122 0.54 -20.48 2.69
N GLU A 123 0.32 -20.56 1.37
CA GLU A 123 -0.23 -21.74 0.69
C GLU A 123 0.73 -22.94 0.86
N ALA A 124 2.01 -22.75 0.53
CA ALA A 124 3.02 -23.80 0.69
C ALA A 124 3.13 -24.29 2.13
N MET A 125 3.03 -23.38 3.12
CA MET A 125 3.05 -23.72 4.55
C MET A 125 1.88 -24.63 4.97
N GLN A 126 0.70 -24.41 4.41
CA GLN A 126 -0.52 -25.12 4.80
C GLN A 126 -0.74 -26.40 3.99
N GLU A 127 -0.62 -26.30 2.68
CA GLU A 127 -0.99 -27.37 1.76
C GLU A 127 0.20 -28.28 1.40
N LYS A 128 1.43 -27.90 1.81
CA LYS A 128 2.68 -28.60 1.44
C LYS A 128 2.82 -28.82 -0.06
N GLN A 129 2.32 -27.86 -0.83
CA GLN A 129 2.34 -27.84 -2.29
C GLN A 129 2.44 -26.42 -2.83
N VAL A 130 2.77 -26.31 -4.09
CA VAL A 130 2.92 -25.04 -4.81
C VAL A 130 2.16 -25.13 -6.12
N THR A 131 1.33 -24.13 -6.41
CA THR A 131 0.64 -24.01 -7.69
C THR A 131 1.38 -23.01 -8.57
N SER A 132 1.82 -23.47 -9.75
CA SER A 132 2.45 -22.62 -10.76
C SER A 132 1.79 -22.87 -12.12
N GLY A 133 1.12 -21.84 -12.64
CA GLY A 133 0.27 -21.96 -13.82
C GLY A 133 -0.90 -22.92 -13.57
N THR A 134 -1.00 -23.98 -14.40
CA THR A 134 -2.04 -25.02 -14.26
C THR A 134 -1.58 -26.23 -13.45
N ASN A 135 -0.32 -26.30 -13.06
CA ASN A 135 0.25 -27.47 -12.40
C ASN A 135 0.48 -27.24 -10.91
N THR A 136 0.21 -28.29 -10.12
CA THR A 136 0.47 -28.32 -8.68
C THR A 136 1.61 -29.27 -8.39
N PHE A 137 2.62 -28.77 -7.67
CA PHE A 137 3.83 -29.52 -7.30
C PHE A 137 3.84 -29.76 -5.80
N LYS A 138 3.94 -31.02 -5.37
CA LYS A 138 4.10 -31.36 -3.95
C LYS A 138 5.50 -31.05 -3.46
N LEU A 139 5.60 -30.54 -2.24
CA LEU A 139 6.87 -30.30 -1.57
C LEU A 139 7.38 -31.56 -0.86
N ASP A 140 8.69 -31.72 -0.82
CA ASP A 140 9.35 -32.83 -0.14
C ASP A 140 9.21 -32.72 1.38
N LEU A 141 8.67 -33.76 2.02
CA LEU A 141 8.54 -33.82 3.48
C LEU A 141 9.83 -34.34 4.14
N PRO A 142 10.20 -33.85 5.34
CA PRO A 142 9.54 -32.82 6.12
C PRO A 142 9.72 -31.45 5.47
N PHE A 143 8.70 -30.61 5.51
CA PHE A 143 8.76 -29.24 5.00
C PHE A 143 8.25 -28.29 6.08
N PHE A 144 9.07 -27.29 6.42
CA PHE A 144 8.65 -26.23 7.34
C PHE A 144 9.33 -24.91 7.03
N VAL A 145 8.61 -23.84 7.37
CA VAL A 145 9.04 -22.47 7.15
C VAL A 145 9.33 -21.83 8.51
N LEU A 146 10.51 -21.24 8.60
CA LEU A 146 10.87 -20.34 9.69
C LEU A 146 10.89 -18.93 9.11
N ALA A 147 9.90 -18.10 9.45
CA ALA A 147 9.86 -16.74 9.00
C ALA A 147 10.51 -15.81 10.01
N THR A 148 11.24 -14.78 9.57
CA THR A 148 11.71 -13.73 10.47
C THR A 148 10.89 -12.46 10.29
N GLN A 149 10.70 -11.75 11.38
CA GLN A 149 10.10 -10.44 11.41
C GLN A 149 10.94 -9.54 12.32
N ASN A 150 11.26 -8.35 11.82
CA ASN A 150 11.78 -7.29 12.65
C ASN A 150 10.61 -6.55 13.29
N PRO A 151 10.56 -6.42 14.62
CA PRO A 151 9.44 -5.79 15.29
C PRO A 151 9.28 -4.32 14.94
N ILE A 152 10.35 -3.64 14.53
CA ILE A 152 10.36 -2.21 14.29
C ILE A 152 11.38 -1.87 13.18
N GLU A 153 11.16 -2.37 11.98
CA GLU A 153 11.74 -1.76 10.79
C GLU A 153 10.64 -0.94 10.11
N GLN A 154 10.79 0.36 10.20
CA GLN A 154 9.94 1.30 9.49
C GLN A 154 10.77 1.85 8.33
N GLU A 155 10.43 1.45 7.13
CA GLU A 155 11.03 2.00 5.93
C GLU A 155 10.33 3.30 5.58
N GLY A 156 11.09 4.39 5.62
CA GLY A 156 10.70 5.68 5.13
C GLY A 156 9.85 6.52 6.09
N SER A 157 10.25 7.75 6.24
CA SER A 157 9.62 8.73 7.12
C SER A 157 9.57 10.10 6.47
N LEU A 158 8.71 10.96 7.00
CA LEU A 158 8.50 12.33 6.56
C LEU A 158 9.19 13.31 7.50
N ALA A 159 9.58 14.48 7.01
CA ALA A 159 9.99 15.59 7.85
C ALA A 159 8.80 16.11 8.66
N LEU A 160 9.03 16.59 9.90
CA LEU A 160 7.96 16.98 10.83
C LEU A 160 7.07 18.13 10.35
N ASP A 161 7.56 18.95 9.43
CA ASP A 161 6.79 20.03 8.80
C ASP A 161 5.84 19.55 7.70
N GLN A 162 5.97 18.29 7.27
CA GLN A 162 5.12 17.71 6.24
C GLN A 162 3.73 17.36 6.77
N SER A 163 2.73 17.52 5.90
CA SER A 163 1.34 17.22 6.24
C SER A 163 0.94 15.84 5.77
N VAL A 164 0.15 15.16 6.59
CA VAL A 164 -0.53 13.90 6.26
C VAL A 164 -2.03 14.06 6.39
N PHE A 165 -2.77 13.18 5.72
CA PHE A 165 -4.22 13.21 5.71
C PHE A 165 -4.78 12.30 6.81
N ILE A 166 -5.37 12.89 7.87
CA ILE A 166 -5.92 12.16 9.02
C ILE A 166 -7.35 12.64 9.31
N ASN A 167 -8.29 11.71 9.40
CA ASN A 167 -9.70 12.00 9.76
C ASN A 167 -10.36 13.11 8.92
N GLY A 168 -9.97 13.22 7.65
CA GLY A 168 -10.49 14.26 6.76
C GLY A 168 -9.80 15.62 6.90
N GLN A 169 -8.67 15.71 7.58
CA GLN A 169 -7.90 16.93 7.80
C GLN A 169 -6.44 16.75 7.35
N LEU A 170 -5.79 17.86 6.99
CA LEU A 170 -4.34 17.91 6.80
C LEU A 170 -3.70 18.37 8.10
N ILE A 171 -2.83 17.53 8.66
CA ILE A 171 -2.18 17.76 9.94
C ILE A 171 -0.68 17.53 9.73
N THR A 172 0.16 18.45 10.20
CA THR A 172 1.62 18.29 10.12
C THR A 172 2.13 17.32 11.20
N GLY A 173 3.32 16.76 11.00
CA GLY A 173 3.96 15.92 12.01
C GLY A 173 4.12 16.62 13.36
N ASN A 174 4.47 17.92 13.34
CA ASN A 174 4.56 18.72 14.55
C ASN A 174 3.21 18.84 15.28
N GLU A 175 2.12 19.12 14.57
CA GLU A 175 0.76 19.18 15.13
C GLU A 175 0.32 17.81 15.68
N LEU A 176 0.63 16.72 14.96
CA LEU A 176 0.33 15.35 15.43
C LEU A 176 1.04 15.02 16.74
N LEU A 177 2.32 15.38 16.85
CA LEU A 177 3.09 15.15 18.09
C LEU A 177 2.50 15.87 19.30
N VAL A 178 1.97 17.07 19.11
CA VAL A 178 1.28 17.80 20.18
C VAL A 178 -0.03 17.10 20.57
N MET A 179 -0.77 16.55 19.58
CA MET A 179 -2.04 15.86 19.82
C MET A 179 -1.87 14.52 20.57
N VAL A 180 -0.77 13.78 20.32
CA VAL A 180 -0.55 12.43 20.86
C VAL A 180 0.48 12.37 21.98
N LYS A 181 0.84 13.52 22.59
CA LYS A 181 1.93 13.63 23.57
C LYS A 181 1.86 12.61 24.72
N ASP A 182 0.65 12.23 25.14
CA ASP A 182 0.39 11.33 26.25
C ASP A 182 -0.05 9.91 25.82
N ASP A 183 -0.17 9.63 24.50
CA ASP A 183 -0.69 8.40 23.94
C ASP A 183 0.42 7.50 23.33
N CYS A 184 1.64 7.53 23.87
CA CYS A 184 2.74 6.66 23.44
C CYS A 184 2.44 5.20 23.85
N ILE A 185 2.29 4.31 22.85
CA ILE A 185 1.98 2.89 23.05
C ILE A 185 3.26 2.08 23.28
N ALA A 186 4.33 2.41 22.56
CA ALA A 186 5.58 1.69 22.62
C ALA A 186 6.76 2.59 22.23
N GLU A 187 7.89 2.35 22.89
CA GLU A 187 9.18 2.95 22.53
C GLU A 187 10.24 1.85 22.47
N ASN A 188 11.13 1.91 21.47
CA ASN A 188 12.22 0.97 21.36
C ASN A 188 13.56 1.59 21.78
N GLU A 189 14.60 0.75 21.88
CA GLU A 189 15.96 1.15 22.25
C GLU A 189 16.59 2.16 21.27
N LYS A 190 16.09 2.23 20.01
CA LYS A 190 16.52 3.22 19.02
C LYS A 190 15.77 4.56 19.13
N GLY A 191 14.91 4.73 20.15
CA GLY A 191 14.11 5.93 20.36
C GLY A 191 12.96 6.08 19.36
N ILE A 192 12.56 5.02 18.65
CA ILE A 192 11.36 5.02 17.82
C ILE A 192 10.15 4.87 18.73
N LYS A 193 9.21 5.84 18.62
CA LYS A 193 7.98 5.87 19.41
C LYS A 193 6.77 5.61 18.54
N LEU A 194 5.86 4.79 19.02
CA LEU A 194 4.58 4.48 18.37
C LEU A 194 3.45 5.09 19.18
N TYR A 195 2.47 5.73 18.50
CA TYR A 195 1.34 6.41 19.11
C TYR A 195 0.03 5.97 18.48
N ASN A 196 -1.03 5.93 19.30
CA ASN A 196 -2.38 5.69 18.82
C ASN A 196 -3.04 7.00 18.39
N LEU A 197 -3.35 7.14 17.11
CA LEU A 197 -4.04 8.32 16.58
C LEU A 197 -5.56 8.25 16.72
N ASN A 198 -6.13 7.06 17.04
CA ASN A 198 -7.58 6.82 16.96
C ASN A 198 -8.19 7.37 15.65
N GLY A 199 -7.45 7.26 14.55
CA GLY A 199 -7.74 7.92 13.30
C GLY A 199 -7.64 7.02 12.08
N TRP A 200 -8.06 7.57 10.94
CA TRP A 200 -7.96 6.93 9.64
C TRP A 200 -7.28 7.85 8.62
N THR A 201 -6.60 7.25 7.67
CA THR A 201 -6.03 7.90 6.49
C THR A 201 -6.59 7.30 5.20
N LEU A 202 -6.20 7.85 4.05
CA LEU A 202 -6.54 7.32 2.73
C LEU A 202 -5.37 6.53 2.16
N SER A 203 -5.67 5.34 1.67
CA SER A 203 -4.71 4.40 1.09
C SER A 203 -5.18 3.92 -0.27
N LEU A 204 -4.26 3.71 -1.20
CA LEU A 204 -4.51 3.17 -2.52
C LEU A 204 -4.63 1.65 -2.44
N ASP A 205 -5.74 1.10 -2.93
CA ASP A 205 -5.94 -0.35 -3.07
C ASP A 205 -5.32 -0.90 -4.37
N THR A 206 -5.22 -2.20 -4.46
CA THR A 206 -4.76 -2.94 -5.66
C THR A 206 -5.57 -2.66 -6.92
N ASP A 207 -6.84 -2.25 -6.76
CA ASP A 207 -7.73 -1.85 -7.84
C ASP A 207 -7.52 -0.40 -8.33
N GLY A 208 -6.52 0.31 -7.77
CA GLY A 208 -6.26 1.71 -8.08
C GLY A 208 -7.24 2.70 -7.45
N LYS A 209 -8.01 2.29 -6.43
CA LYS A 209 -9.00 3.12 -5.72
C LYS A 209 -8.52 3.49 -4.31
N LEU A 210 -8.86 4.70 -3.89
CA LEU A 210 -8.55 5.17 -2.54
C LEU A 210 -9.61 4.69 -1.52
N LYS A 211 -9.13 4.08 -0.43
CA LYS A 211 -9.97 3.56 0.67
C LYS A 211 -9.53 4.11 2.02
N LYS A 212 -10.48 4.28 2.94
CA LYS A 212 -10.21 4.66 4.33
C LYS A 212 -9.56 3.48 5.07
N GLN A 213 -8.44 3.74 5.76
CA GLN A 213 -7.72 2.75 6.57
C GLN A 213 -7.37 3.34 7.93
N LYS A 214 -7.50 2.54 9.00
CA LYS A 214 -6.97 2.92 10.31
C LYS A 214 -5.46 3.10 10.23
N CYS A 215 -4.92 4.02 11.01
CA CYS A 215 -3.49 4.28 11.05
C CYS A 215 -2.99 4.57 12.46
N LEU A 216 -1.71 4.30 12.67
CA LEU A 216 -0.94 4.67 13.86
C LEU A 216 0.13 5.69 13.45
N LEU A 217 0.56 6.52 14.38
CA LEU A 217 1.69 7.42 14.19
C LEU A 217 2.95 6.80 14.75
N TYR A 218 4.05 6.95 14.05
CA TYR A 218 5.36 6.69 14.63
C TYR A 218 6.31 7.87 14.43
N THR A 219 7.30 7.96 15.33
CA THR A 219 8.41 8.90 15.20
C THR A 219 9.72 8.22 15.44
N LEU A 220 10.77 8.72 14.81
CA LEU A 220 12.12 8.20 15.00
C LEU A 220 13.14 9.34 15.04
N PRO A 221 14.24 9.19 15.78
CA PRO A 221 15.42 10.04 15.66
C PRO A 221 16.00 9.89 14.24
N TYR A 222 16.26 10.99 13.56
CA TYR A 222 16.85 10.99 12.23
C TYR A 222 17.79 12.18 12.06
N ASN A 223 19.08 11.90 11.90
CA ASN A 223 20.13 12.92 11.84
C ASN A 223 20.84 12.99 10.48
N ASP A 224 20.38 12.17 9.51
CA ASP A 224 20.91 12.18 8.14
C ASP A 224 20.18 13.21 7.27
N GLU A 225 20.60 13.35 6.03
CA GLU A 225 19.97 14.26 5.06
C GLU A 225 18.57 13.78 4.66
N MET A 226 17.66 14.74 4.53
CA MET A 226 16.33 14.54 3.97
C MET A 226 16.34 14.78 2.46
N VAL A 227 15.48 14.08 1.72
CA VAL A 227 15.29 14.25 0.27
C VAL A 227 14.04 15.10 0.02
N ASP A 228 14.22 16.26 -0.60
CA ASP A 228 13.13 17.18 -0.96
C ASP A 228 12.77 16.99 -2.44
N ILE A 229 11.60 16.45 -2.68
CA ILE A 229 11.11 16.11 -4.01
C ILE A 229 10.03 17.10 -4.43
N THR A 230 10.23 17.73 -5.57
CA THR A 230 9.22 18.60 -6.22
C THR A 230 8.86 18.07 -7.60
N THR A 231 7.57 17.89 -7.86
CA THR A 231 7.04 17.40 -9.13
C THR A 231 6.84 18.54 -10.17
N LYS A 232 6.54 18.17 -11.42
CA LYS A 232 6.22 19.14 -12.47
C LYS A 232 4.99 19.98 -12.17
N THR A 233 3.98 19.39 -11.52
CA THR A 233 2.78 20.12 -11.09
C THR A 233 3.00 20.97 -9.84
N GLY A 234 4.20 20.94 -9.25
CA GLY A 234 4.59 21.71 -8.08
C GLY A 234 4.14 21.09 -6.75
N LYS A 235 3.77 19.82 -6.75
CA LYS A 235 3.59 19.06 -5.51
C LYS A 235 4.95 18.82 -4.86
N ARG A 236 5.01 18.79 -3.51
CA ARG A 236 6.27 18.69 -2.78
C ARG A 236 6.15 17.77 -1.57
N LEU A 237 7.20 17.00 -1.33
CA LEU A 237 7.34 16.17 -0.14
C LEU A 237 8.80 16.07 0.29
N VAL A 238 9.05 16.16 1.60
CA VAL A 238 10.38 16.02 2.21
C VAL A 238 10.40 14.76 3.05
N VAL A 239 11.34 13.85 2.73
CA VAL A 239 11.36 12.49 3.26
C VAL A 239 12.77 12.03 3.62
N THR A 240 12.89 10.93 4.37
CA THR A 240 14.16 10.24 4.58
C THR A 240 14.68 9.57 3.30
N LYS A 241 15.98 9.34 3.17
CA LYS A 241 16.63 8.73 1.97
C LYS A 241 16.02 7.39 1.58
N ASN A 242 15.69 6.58 2.55
CA ASN A 242 15.13 5.23 2.36
C ASN A 242 13.61 5.21 2.15
N HIS A 243 12.94 6.37 2.08
CA HIS A 243 11.48 6.45 1.94
C HIS A 243 11.00 5.91 0.59
N PRO A 244 10.11 4.89 0.56
CA PRO A 244 9.65 4.31 -0.68
C PRO A 244 8.45 5.07 -1.25
N PHE A 245 8.55 5.42 -2.54
CA PHE A 245 7.49 6.01 -3.34
C PHE A 245 6.93 5.03 -4.35
N LEU A 246 5.63 5.08 -4.55
CA LEU A 246 5.01 4.42 -5.68
C LEU A 246 5.28 5.23 -6.95
N VAL A 247 6.02 4.65 -7.86
CA VAL A 247 6.42 5.30 -9.12
C VAL A 247 5.94 4.50 -10.33
N ASN A 248 5.74 5.20 -11.44
CA ASN A 248 5.64 4.55 -12.73
C ASN A 248 6.98 4.75 -13.45
N GLU A 249 7.78 3.69 -13.51
CA GLU A 249 9.04 3.65 -14.21
C GLU A 249 8.85 2.95 -15.56
N ASN A 250 8.88 3.72 -16.65
CA ASN A 250 8.71 3.23 -18.02
C ASN A 250 7.46 2.36 -18.26
N GLY A 251 6.38 2.67 -17.56
CA GLY A 251 5.11 1.94 -17.69
C GLY A 251 4.89 0.87 -16.64
N MET A 252 5.85 0.52 -15.82
CA MET A 252 5.66 -0.38 -14.69
C MET A 252 5.48 0.40 -13.38
N ILE A 253 4.44 0.05 -12.62
CA ILE A 253 4.21 0.62 -11.29
C ILE A 253 5.01 -0.20 -10.29
N THR A 254 5.98 0.44 -9.63
CA THR A 254 6.89 -0.18 -8.66
C THR A 254 7.18 0.75 -7.49
N TRP A 255 7.73 0.19 -6.42
CA TRP A 255 8.24 0.95 -5.28
C TRP A 255 9.71 1.29 -5.50
N LYS A 256 10.07 2.56 -5.29
CA LYS A 256 11.44 3.07 -5.46
C LYS A 256 11.80 3.97 -4.28
N LYS A 257 13.00 3.81 -3.72
CA LYS A 257 13.46 4.63 -2.60
C LYS A 257 13.70 6.07 -3.05
N ALA A 258 13.54 7.02 -2.12
CA ALA A 258 13.75 8.44 -2.40
C ALA A 258 15.17 8.75 -2.92
N GLU A 259 16.19 8.07 -2.40
CA GLU A 259 17.58 8.20 -2.84
C GLU A 259 17.84 7.72 -4.27
N ASP A 260 17.05 6.76 -4.76
CA ASP A 260 17.16 6.17 -6.10
C ASP A 260 16.32 6.90 -7.16
N LEU A 261 15.51 7.88 -6.74
CA LEU A 261 14.64 8.63 -7.64
C LEU A 261 15.43 9.51 -8.60
N THR A 262 14.93 9.62 -9.81
CA THR A 262 15.49 10.45 -10.87
C THR A 262 14.44 11.43 -11.43
N LYS A 263 14.89 12.45 -12.18
CA LYS A 263 13.98 13.37 -12.89
C LYS A 263 13.18 12.70 -14.02
N GLN A 264 13.45 11.45 -14.34
CA GLN A 264 12.71 10.70 -15.36
C GLN A 264 11.52 9.93 -14.76
N ASP A 265 11.54 9.69 -13.44
CA ASP A 265 10.50 8.96 -12.75
C ASP A 265 9.19 9.76 -12.64
N TYR A 266 8.08 9.05 -12.62
CA TYR A 266 6.74 9.59 -12.44
C TYR A 266 6.16 9.08 -11.12
N LEU A 267 5.91 10.00 -10.19
CA LEU A 267 5.21 9.67 -8.94
C LEU A 267 3.74 9.36 -9.21
N VAL A 268 3.21 8.36 -8.55
CA VAL A 268 1.77 8.06 -8.54
C VAL A 268 1.12 8.95 -7.48
N ASN A 269 0.25 9.84 -7.93
CA ASN A 269 -0.44 10.83 -7.09
C ASN A 269 -1.95 10.62 -7.11
N PRO A 270 -2.70 10.99 -6.06
CA PRO A 270 -4.15 10.94 -6.07
C PRO A 270 -4.73 11.97 -7.06
N ALA A 271 -5.64 11.52 -7.94
CA ALA A 271 -6.37 12.36 -8.89
C ALA A 271 -7.75 12.77 -8.36
N ILE A 272 -8.33 11.96 -7.49
CA ILE A 272 -9.58 12.22 -6.80
C ILE A 272 -9.49 11.69 -5.36
N ILE A 273 -10.11 12.39 -4.43
CA ILE A 273 -10.17 12.01 -3.02
C ILE A 273 -11.64 11.97 -2.60
N SER A 274 -12.21 10.78 -2.55
CA SER A 274 -13.60 10.58 -2.09
C SER A 274 -13.66 10.62 -0.57
N LEU A 275 -14.22 11.70 -0.02
CA LEU A 275 -14.41 11.90 1.41
C LEU A 275 -15.88 11.85 1.77
N VAL A 276 -16.21 10.95 2.68
CA VAL A 276 -17.48 10.96 3.40
C VAL A 276 -17.13 11.05 4.88
N GLY A 277 -17.41 12.17 5.52
CA GLY A 277 -17.14 12.35 6.95
C GLY A 277 -17.89 13.55 7.51
N THR A 278 -18.24 13.48 8.77
CA THR A 278 -18.75 14.63 9.53
C THR A 278 -17.56 15.43 10.06
N PRO A 279 -17.52 16.73 9.83
CA PRO A 279 -16.46 17.59 10.36
C PRO A 279 -16.48 17.58 11.90
N LYS A 280 -15.30 17.52 12.52
CA LYS A 280 -15.15 17.73 13.96
C LYS A 280 -15.16 19.24 14.24
N ILE A 281 -16.31 19.78 14.45
CA ILE A 281 -16.48 21.15 14.97
C ILE A 281 -16.96 21.08 16.41
N MET A 282 -16.60 22.11 17.22
CA MET A 282 -17.05 22.18 18.60
C MET A 282 -18.58 22.33 18.64
N PRO A 283 -19.30 21.59 19.51
CA PRO A 283 -20.73 21.79 19.69
C PRO A 283 -21.06 23.26 20.02
N HIS A 284 -22.21 23.72 19.56
CA HIS A 284 -22.65 25.10 19.73
C HIS A 284 -22.68 25.52 21.21
N GLU A 285 -23.24 24.66 22.05
CA GLU A 285 -23.38 24.91 23.50
C GLU A 285 -22.02 25.01 24.21
N GLU A 286 -21.06 24.11 23.86
CA GLU A 286 -19.71 24.20 24.43
C GLU A 286 -18.94 25.43 23.93
N ALA A 287 -19.17 25.85 22.67
CA ALA A 287 -18.57 27.07 22.15
C ALA A 287 -19.07 28.29 22.90
N ILE A 288 -20.37 28.39 23.13
CA ILE A 288 -21.00 29.46 23.93
C ILE A 288 -20.49 29.44 25.37
N GLY A 289 -20.44 28.26 26.00
CA GLY A 289 -19.96 28.13 27.40
C GLY A 289 -18.50 28.53 27.59
N LYS A 290 -17.68 28.54 26.54
CA LYS A 290 -16.27 29.00 26.57
C LYS A 290 -16.09 30.48 26.22
N MET A 291 -17.13 31.18 25.76
CA MET A 291 -17.05 32.59 25.42
C MET A 291 -16.97 33.45 26.68
N THR A 292 -16.06 34.41 26.67
CA THR A 292 -15.79 35.29 27.80
C THR A 292 -16.73 36.52 27.86
N GLN A 293 -17.47 36.78 26.77
CA GLN A 293 -18.36 37.93 26.62
C GLN A 293 -19.70 37.52 26.04
N ARG A 294 -20.59 38.50 25.75
CA ARG A 294 -21.96 38.30 25.25
C ARG A 294 -22.07 37.11 24.27
N GLN A 295 -22.87 36.13 24.67
CA GLN A 295 -23.13 34.94 23.89
C GLN A 295 -23.97 35.25 22.62
N LEU A 296 -23.77 34.46 21.59
CA LEU A 296 -24.68 34.46 20.43
C LEU A 296 -25.97 33.74 20.83
N SER A 297 -27.12 34.39 20.57
CA SER A 297 -28.43 33.80 20.87
C SER A 297 -28.79 32.62 19.95
N ASN A 298 -28.28 32.61 18.75
CA ASN A 298 -28.60 31.61 17.73
C ASN A 298 -27.34 30.94 17.19
N GLU A 299 -27.46 29.66 16.85
CA GLU A 299 -26.47 28.93 16.14
C GLU A 299 -26.39 29.41 14.66
N ILE A 300 -25.16 29.54 14.12
CA ILE A 300 -24.94 29.72 12.68
C ILE A 300 -25.10 28.35 12.05
N PRO A 301 -26.07 28.16 11.11
CA PRO A 301 -26.28 26.89 10.45
C PRO A 301 -25.01 26.44 9.68
N PHE A 302 -24.77 25.12 9.64
CA PHE A 302 -23.66 24.54 8.91
C PHE A 302 -24.19 24.01 7.56
N ASP A 303 -24.35 24.92 6.61
CA ASP A 303 -24.97 24.71 5.29
C ASP A 303 -24.17 25.42 4.18
N GLU A 304 -24.69 25.45 2.97
CA GLU A 304 -24.08 26.11 1.80
C GLU A 304 -23.96 27.64 2.00
N ASP A 305 -24.93 28.26 2.66
CA ASP A 305 -24.89 29.69 3.01
C ASP A 305 -23.69 29.99 3.91
N PHE A 306 -23.41 29.10 4.89
CA PHE A 306 -22.21 29.19 5.71
C PHE A 306 -20.93 29.05 4.87
N ALA A 307 -20.91 28.11 3.94
CA ALA A 307 -19.73 27.90 3.09
C ALA A 307 -19.45 29.13 2.22
N PHE A 308 -20.46 29.75 1.65
CA PHE A 308 -20.37 31.02 0.92
C PHE A 308 -19.87 32.13 1.84
N TRP A 309 -20.54 32.32 2.97
CA TRP A 309 -20.30 33.42 3.92
C TRP A 309 -18.87 33.39 4.48
N ILE A 310 -18.40 32.23 4.88
CA ILE A 310 -17.04 32.05 5.40
C ILE A 310 -15.97 32.15 4.32
N ALA A 311 -16.25 31.65 3.11
CA ALA A 311 -15.37 31.82 1.96
C ALA A 311 -15.17 33.31 1.62
N PHE A 312 -16.25 34.11 1.66
CA PHE A 312 -16.19 35.55 1.44
C PHE A 312 -15.33 36.25 2.50
N LEU A 313 -15.52 35.93 3.79
CA LEU A 313 -14.69 36.49 4.87
C LEU A 313 -13.21 36.13 4.77
N LEU A 314 -12.92 34.93 4.37
CA LEU A 314 -11.53 34.44 4.21
C LEU A 314 -10.84 35.00 2.95
N SER A 315 -11.61 35.37 1.91
CA SER A 315 -11.09 36.04 0.69
C SER A 315 -11.08 37.56 0.85
N ASP A 316 -12.13 38.22 0.42
CA ASP A 316 -12.29 39.68 0.35
C ASP A 316 -12.82 40.30 1.66
N GLY A 317 -12.79 39.58 2.79
CA GLY A 317 -13.17 40.09 4.11
C GLY A 317 -11.99 40.36 5.02
N SER A 318 -12.30 40.81 6.21
CA SER A 318 -11.38 40.87 7.34
C SER A 318 -12.07 40.49 8.63
N ILE A 319 -11.34 39.85 9.55
CA ILE A 319 -11.80 39.47 10.87
C ILE A 319 -10.89 40.22 11.87
N GLY A 320 -11.44 41.26 12.46
CA GLY A 320 -10.77 42.05 13.50
C GLY A 320 -11.10 41.52 14.91
N GLU A 321 -10.64 42.20 15.95
CA GLU A 321 -10.91 41.80 17.33
C GLU A 321 -12.37 41.97 17.76
N LYS A 322 -13.10 42.92 17.14
CA LYS A 322 -14.47 43.30 17.56
C LYS A 322 -15.47 43.36 16.41
N HIS A 323 -15.05 43.02 15.18
CA HIS A 323 -15.90 43.08 13.99
C HIS A 323 -15.43 42.13 12.91
N VAL A 324 -16.33 41.74 12.04
CA VAL A 324 -16.04 41.14 10.75
C VAL A 324 -16.47 42.11 9.66
N GLU A 325 -15.70 42.18 8.59
CA GLU A 325 -15.93 43.08 7.45
C GLU A 325 -15.79 42.32 6.14
N ALA A 326 -16.69 42.55 5.22
CA ALA A 326 -16.63 42.11 3.84
C ALA A 326 -16.46 43.35 2.94
N VAL A 327 -15.57 43.25 1.93
CA VAL A 327 -15.28 44.35 1.01
C VAL A 327 -15.39 43.85 -0.43
N GLN A 328 -16.08 44.61 -1.29
CA GLN A 328 -16.17 44.18 -2.67
C GLN A 328 -16.27 45.39 -3.62
N LYS A 329 -15.56 45.27 -4.78
CA LYS A 329 -15.61 46.23 -5.88
C LYS A 329 -16.14 45.57 -7.15
N ASN A 330 -15.66 44.37 -7.46
CA ASN A 330 -15.86 43.74 -8.79
C ASN A 330 -17.11 42.86 -8.86
N TYR A 331 -17.67 42.47 -7.71
CA TYR A 331 -18.81 41.54 -7.60
C TYR A 331 -19.83 42.08 -6.57
N PRO A 332 -20.57 43.18 -6.90
CA PRO A 332 -21.51 43.81 -5.95
C PRO A 332 -22.61 42.85 -5.51
N GLU A 333 -23.10 41.98 -6.40
CA GLU A 333 -24.12 40.96 -6.10
C GLU A 333 -23.66 39.96 -5.04
N ALA A 334 -22.35 39.59 -5.02
CA ALA A 334 -21.80 38.71 -4.01
C ALA A 334 -21.77 39.36 -2.62
N LEU A 335 -21.55 40.70 -2.53
CA LEU A 335 -21.65 41.42 -1.30
C LEU A 335 -23.10 41.54 -0.81
N ASP A 336 -24.05 41.72 -1.74
CA ASP A 336 -25.48 41.77 -1.40
C ASP A 336 -25.94 40.41 -0.84
N ASN A 337 -25.46 39.29 -1.43
CA ASN A 337 -25.70 37.96 -0.89
C ASN A 337 -25.07 37.77 0.52
N PHE A 338 -23.82 38.20 0.73
CA PHE A 338 -23.17 38.18 2.04
C PHE A 338 -24.01 38.96 3.10
N ILE A 339 -24.57 40.12 2.72
CA ILE A 339 -25.42 40.94 3.58
C ILE A 339 -26.73 40.19 3.89
N ALA A 340 -27.35 39.57 2.89
CA ALA A 340 -28.59 38.81 3.05
C ALA A 340 -28.41 37.63 4.01
N ILE A 341 -27.36 36.82 3.81
CA ILE A 341 -27.01 35.69 4.69
C ILE A 341 -26.68 36.18 6.11
N SER A 342 -25.93 37.28 6.24
CA SER A 342 -25.64 37.85 7.57
C SER A 342 -26.93 38.26 8.31
N LYS A 343 -27.92 38.81 7.61
CA LYS A 343 -29.23 39.13 8.20
C LYS A 343 -30.01 37.84 8.57
N LYS A 344 -29.94 36.79 7.75
CA LYS A 344 -30.51 35.46 8.06
C LYS A 344 -29.94 34.92 9.36
N TYR A 345 -28.66 35.15 9.63
CA TYR A 345 -28.01 34.77 10.90
C TYR A 345 -28.27 35.74 12.07
N GLY A 346 -29.11 36.72 11.89
CA GLY A 346 -29.48 37.68 12.96
C GLY A 346 -28.50 38.84 13.11
N PHE A 347 -27.58 39.04 12.18
CA PHE A 347 -26.66 40.18 12.20
C PHE A 347 -27.19 41.36 11.36
N ASN A 348 -26.78 42.57 11.71
CA ASN A 348 -27.12 43.80 11.00
C ASN A 348 -25.86 44.47 10.44
N PRO A 349 -25.39 44.08 9.21
CA PRO A 349 -24.22 44.71 8.64
C PRO A 349 -24.43 46.19 8.34
N LYS A 350 -23.49 47.04 8.79
CA LYS A 350 -23.44 48.46 8.37
C LYS A 350 -22.76 48.51 7.02
N VAL A 351 -23.48 49.03 6.03
CA VAL A 351 -23.00 49.21 4.66
C VAL A 351 -22.44 50.62 4.50
N SER A 352 -21.28 50.72 3.89
CA SER A 352 -20.63 51.98 3.53
C SER A 352 -19.90 51.84 2.17
N GLU A 353 -19.67 52.96 1.53
CA GLU A 353 -18.89 52.98 0.26
C GLU A 353 -17.73 53.97 0.42
N ASN A 354 -16.56 53.56 -0.05
CA ASN A 354 -15.36 54.39 -0.08
C ASN A 354 -14.50 54.03 -1.26
N ARG A 355 -14.08 55.03 -2.08
CA ARG A 355 -13.24 54.90 -3.26
C ARG A 355 -13.74 53.84 -4.27
N GLY A 356 -15.08 53.75 -4.42
CA GLY A 356 -15.72 52.78 -5.32
C GLY A 356 -15.68 51.32 -4.85
N CYS A 357 -15.34 51.09 -3.57
CA CYS A 357 -15.49 49.79 -2.88
C CYS A 357 -16.66 49.87 -1.93
N ARG A 358 -17.54 48.86 -1.94
CA ARG A 358 -18.60 48.70 -0.97
C ARG A 358 -18.11 47.81 0.20
N TYR A 359 -18.47 48.24 1.39
CA TYR A 359 -18.10 47.60 2.68
C TYR A 359 -19.35 47.19 3.42
N ALA A 360 -19.36 45.97 3.96
CA ALA A 360 -20.37 45.49 4.88
C ALA A 360 -19.70 45.04 6.16
N ARG A 361 -19.96 45.74 7.27
CA ARG A 361 -19.27 45.53 8.56
C ARG A 361 -20.26 45.14 9.66
N ILE A 362 -19.97 44.01 10.34
CA ILE A 362 -20.72 43.50 11.47
C ILE A 362 -19.91 43.74 12.75
N TYR A 363 -20.37 44.63 13.61
CA TYR A 363 -19.75 44.89 14.90
C TYR A 363 -20.25 43.88 15.93
N SER A 364 -19.50 42.85 16.19
CA SER A 364 -19.83 41.84 17.19
C SER A 364 -18.56 41.11 17.66
N LYS A 365 -18.14 41.38 18.89
CA LYS A 365 -17.01 40.67 19.51
C LYS A 365 -17.37 39.19 19.73
N SER A 366 -18.61 38.91 20.12
CA SER A 366 -19.11 37.56 20.32
C SER A 366 -19.08 36.75 19.06
N LEU A 367 -19.35 37.34 17.86
CA LEU A 367 -19.23 36.66 16.59
C LEU A 367 -17.77 36.31 16.32
N VAL A 368 -16.83 37.21 16.55
CA VAL A 368 -15.38 36.94 16.34
C VAL A 368 -14.91 35.79 17.25
N GLU A 369 -15.27 35.84 18.54
CA GLU A 369 -14.95 34.79 19.51
C GLU A 369 -15.60 33.45 19.11
N TYR A 370 -16.86 33.47 18.69
CA TYR A 370 -17.59 32.29 18.24
C TYR A 370 -16.92 31.64 17.01
N LEU A 371 -16.55 32.43 16.00
CA LEU A 371 -15.85 31.93 14.80
C LEU A 371 -14.52 31.28 15.19
N ASN A 372 -13.77 31.87 16.11
CA ASN A 372 -12.51 31.32 16.57
C ASN A 372 -12.70 30.01 17.34
N ILE A 373 -13.60 30.01 18.33
CA ILE A 373 -13.78 28.88 19.27
C ILE A 373 -14.43 27.67 18.55
N ARG A 374 -15.55 27.90 17.83
CA ARG A 374 -16.32 26.84 17.22
C ARG A 374 -15.72 26.32 15.91
N PHE A 375 -15.25 27.25 15.07
CA PHE A 375 -14.78 26.92 13.72
C PHE A 375 -13.26 27.03 13.53
N ASN A 376 -12.55 27.48 14.55
CA ASN A 376 -11.09 27.74 14.48
C ASN A 376 -10.71 28.69 13.32
N VAL A 377 -11.55 29.70 13.08
CA VAL A 377 -11.31 30.74 12.08
C VAL A 377 -10.75 31.96 12.76
N GLN A 378 -9.46 32.20 12.56
CA GLN A 378 -8.73 33.32 13.18
C GLN A 378 -8.63 34.53 12.26
N GLY A 379 -8.68 35.71 12.84
CA GLY A 379 -8.47 36.97 12.16
C GLY A 379 -7.00 37.34 12.03
N GLY A 380 -6.73 38.43 11.30
CA GLY A 380 -5.39 39.01 11.16
C GLY A 380 -4.93 39.15 9.69
N LYS A 381 -3.66 39.54 9.53
CA LYS A 381 -3.07 39.78 8.20
C LYS A 381 -2.89 38.51 7.35
N ASN A 382 -2.76 37.36 7.99
CA ASN A 382 -2.54 36.07 7.33
C ASN A 382 -3.66 35.10 7.71
N LYS A 383 -4.85 35.29 7.14
CA LYS A 383 -5.99 34.39 7.37
C LYS A 383 -5.66 32.98 6.88
N GLU A 384 -5.79 32.00 7.74
CA GLU A 384 -5.61 30.59 7.41
C GLU A 384 -6.95 29.90 7.23
N ILE A 385 -7.06 29.05 6.21
CA ILE A 385 -8.19 28.13 6.01
C ILE A 385 -7.98 26.98 6.98
N PRO A 386 -8.92 26.72 7.90
CA PRO A 386 -8.83 25.58 8.81
C PRO A 386 -8.82 24.26 8.04
N SER A 387 -7.92 23.33 8.42
CA SER A 387 -7.77 22.06 7.71
C SER A 387 -9.01 21.16 7.72
N TRP A 388 -9.88 21.33 8.74
CA TRP A 388 -11.14 20.57 8.82
C TRP A 388 -12.17 20.95 7.72
N PHE A 389 -11.98 22.08 6.99
CA PHE A 389 -12.80 22.41 5.81
C PHE A 389 -12.72 21.33 4.73
N LEU A 390 -11.66 20.53 4.72
CA LEU A 390 -11.56 19.34 3.87
C LEU A 390 -12.65 18.29 4.14
N SER A 391 -13.33 18.34 5.27
CA SER A 391 -14.44 17.45 5.61
C SER A 391 -15.82 18.04 5.31
N PHE A 392 -15.92 19.19 4.66
CA PHE A 392 -17.20 19.74 4.20
C PHE A 392 -18.01 18.72 3.39
N PRO A 393 -19.34 18.64 3.51
CA PRO A 393 -20.19 17.99 2.54
C PRO A 393 -19.88 18.49 1.12
N SER A 394 -20.18 17.69 0.11
CA SER A 394 -19.78 18.01 -1.29
C SER A 394 -20.37 19.33 -1.77
N GLU A 395 -21.59 19.63 -1.40
CA GLU A 395 -22.29 20.89 -1.75
C GLU A 395 -21.59 22.09 -1.13
N MET A 396 -21.27 22.02 0.16
CA MET A 396 -20.51 23.06 0.87
C MET A 396 -19.08 23.21 0.31
N ASN A 397 -18.43 22.09 -0.05
CA ASN A 397 -17.09 22.12 -0.65
C ASN A 397 -17.09 22.88 -1.98
N ARG A 398 -18.11 22.63 -2.82
CA ARG A 398 -18.29 23.31 -4.11
C ARG A 398 -18.59 24.78 -3.93
N GLU A 399 -19.51 25.13 -3.03
CA GLU A 399 -19.89 26.53 -2.79
C GLU A 399 -18.71 27.32 -2.21
N PHE A 400 -17.96 26.73 -1.27
CA PHE A 400 -16.73 27.35 -0.74
C PHE A 400 -15.70 27.60 -1.87
N LEU A 401 -15.40 26.58 -2.69
CA LEU A 401 -14.45 26.70 -3.80
C LEU A 401 -14.92 27.71 -4.86
N LYS A 402 -16.21 27.70 -5.21
CA LYS A 402 -16.80 28.66 -6.16
C LYS A 402 -16.58 30.08 -5.68
N THR A 403 -16.96 30.36 -4.43
CA THR A 403 -16.87 31.70 -3.85
C THR A 403 -15.42 32.13 -3.67
N PHE A 404 -14.63 31.31 -2.95
CA PHE A 404 -13.25 31.66 -2.61
C PHE A 404 -12.36 31.85 -3.83
N ILE A 405 -12.42 30.91 -4.79
CA ILE A 405 -11.61 30.97 -6.02
C ILE A 405 -12.07 32.12 -6.93
N SER A 406 -13.38 32.38 -7.07
CA SER A 406 -13.88 33.46 -7.92
C SER A 406 -13.45 34.84 -7.42
N LEU A 407 -13.39 35.05 -6.10
CA LEU A 407 -13.00 36.32 -5.50
C LEU A 407 -11.48 36.54 -5.54
N GLU A 408 -10.69 35.49 -5.28
CA GLU A 408 -9.23 35.59 -5.15
C GLU A 408 -8.46 35.33 -6.45
N SER A 409 -9.13 34.98 -7.57
CA SER A 409 -8.46 34.59 -8.79
C SER A 409 -8.80 35.42 -10.02
N SER A 410 -8.00 35.28 -11.06
CA SER A 410 -8.26 35.81 -12.40
C SER A 410 -8.69 34.69 -13.36
N LEU A 411 -9.77 34.93 -14.09
CA LEU A 411 -10.25 34.08 -15.18
C LEU A 411 -9.82 34.68 -16.50
N ARG A 412 -8.89 34.04 -17.23
CA ARG A 412 -8.39 34.48 -18.56
C ARG A 412 -8.05 33.27 -19.41
N ASP A 413 -8.33 33.33 -20.70
CA ASP A 413 -7.93 32.32 -21.71
C ASP A 413 -8.24 30.87 -21.30
N ASN A 414 -9.43 30.62 -20.77
CA ASN A 414 -9.84 29.31 -20.24
C ASN A 414 -8.88 28.76 -19.16
N ARG A 415 -8.43 29.63 -18.28
CA ARG A 415 -7.57 29.31 -17.13
C ARG A 415 -8.01 30.11 -15.93
N ILE A 416 -7.92 29.46 -14.76
CA ILE A 416 -8.05 30.09 -13.46
C ILE A 416 -6.66 30.20 -12.88
N VAL A 417 -6.27 31.40 -12.46
CA VAL A 417 -4.98 31.65 -11.78
C VAL A 417 -5.27 32.28 -10.44
N PHE A 418 -5.00 31.53 -9.40
CA PHE A 418 -5.19 31.90 -7.99
C PHE A 418 -3.83 32.15 -7.35
N THR A 419 -3.67 33.24 -6.59
CA THR A 419 -2.39 33.66 -6.00
C THR A 419 -2.53 33.82 -4.49
N GLN A 420 -1.65 33.16 -3.72
CA GLN A 420 -1.64 33.20 -2.26
C GLN A 420 -0.23 33.34 -1.67
N LYS A 421 -0.11 33.93 -0.49
CA LYS A 421 1.11 33.95 0.32
C LYS A 421 1.24 32.71 1.18
N SER A 422 0.12 32.18 1.68
CA SER A 422 0.09 31.02 2.56
C SER A 422 0.17 29.72 1.74
N ALA A 423 1.27 28.96 1.94
CA ALA A 423 1.41 27.61 1.38
C ALA A 423 0.33 26.67 1.94
N LYS A 424 -0.02 26.80 3.23
CA LYS A 424 -1.04 25.97 3.89
C LYS A 424 -2.40 26.14 3.24
N ASN A 425 -2.86 27.38 3.00
CA ASN A 425 -4.12 27.65 2.29
C ASN A 425 -4.14 27.02 0.92
N LEU A 426 -3.03 27.16 0.17
CA LEU A 426 -2.94 26.62 -1.17
C LEU A 426 -2.97 25.10 -1.19
N SER A 427 -2.33 24.45 -0.20
CA SER A 427 -2.38 23.01 -0.04
C SER A 427 -3.81 22.54 0.25
N ILE A 428 -4.52 23.19 1.17
CA ILE A 428 -5.92 22.87 1.49
C ILE A 428 -6.81 23.02 0.26
N ILE A 429 -6.73 24.14 -0.46
CA ILE A 429 -7.48 24.36 -1.71
C ILE A 429 -7.16 23.27 -2.75
N SER A 430 -5.89 22.88 -2.88
CA SER A 430 -5.50 21.80 -3.80
C SER A 430 -6.17 20.48 -3.43
N TYR A 431 -6.23 20.13 -2.16
CA TYR A 431 -6.95 18.94 -1.68
C TYR A 431 -8.48 19.04 -1.85
N MET A 432 -9.06 20.24 -1.60
CA MET A 432 -10.49 20.48 -1.86
C MET A 432 -10.84 20.30 -3.34
N LEU A 433 -9.97 20.75 -4.27
CA LEU A 433 -10.11 20.52 -5.70
C LEU A 433 -9.99 19.03 -6.07
N LEU A 434 -9.06 18.30 -5.43
CA LEU A 434 -8.93 16.85 -5.61
C LEU A 434 -10.18 16.08 -5.18
N ARG A 435 -10.95 16.58 -4.23
CA ARG A 435 -12.25 15.99 -3.86
C ARG A 435 -13.27 16.04 -4.99
N GLU A 436 -13.19 17.06 -5.83
CA GLU A 436 -14.01 17.20 -7.06
C GLU A 436 -13.32 16.58 -8.30
N GLY A 437 -12.18 15.91 -8.09
CA GLY A 437 -11.36 15.31 -9.15
C GLY A 437 -10.77 16.35 -10.11
N ILE A 438 -10.47 17.55 -9.62
CA ILE A 438 -9.89 18.66 -10.37
C ILE A 438 -8.42 18.79 -10.02
N LEU A 439 -7.56 18.63 -11.02
CA LEU A 439 -6.11 18.74 -10.84
C LEU A 439 -5.67 20.21 -10.98
N SER A 440 -4.70 20.60 -10.17
CA SER A 440 -4.14 21.94 -10.16
C SER A 440 -2.62 21.93 -10.26
N TRP A 441 -2.06 22.98 -10.88
CA TRP A 441 -0.63 23.25 -10.90
C TRP A 441 -0.29 24.26 -9.82
N ILE A 442 0.81 24.01 -9.12
CA ILE A 442 1.32 24.91 -8.10
C ILE A 442 2.69 25.41 -8.55
N LYS A 443 2.87 26.71 -8.54
CA LYS A 443 4.16 27.35 -8.80
C LYS A 443 4.53 28.18 -7.58
N ASN A 444 5.72 27.97 -7.07
CA ASN A 444 6.32 28.79 -6.04
C ASN A 444 7.29 29.78 -6.71
N ASP A 445 7.04 31.07 -6.56
CA ASP A 445 7.90 32.16 -7.07
C ASP A 445 8.77 32.78 -5.94
N GLY A 446 8.94 32.08 -4.83
CA GLY A 446 9.72 32.48 -3.65
C GLY A 446 8.94 33.34 -2.64
N ARG A 447 8.21 34.35 -3.09
CA ARG A 447 7.42 35.25 -2.24
C ARG A 447 5.92 34.90 -2.21
N ILE A 448 5.44 34.30 -3.27
CA ILE A 448 4.03 33.97 -3.47
C ILE A 448 3.89 32.61 -4.17
N PHE A 449 2.80 31.95 -3.89
CA PHE A 449 2.40 30.73 -4.55
C PHE A 449 1.28 31.02 -5.54
N ARG A 450 1.33 30.38 -6.71
CA ARG A 450 0.26 30.44 -7.72
C ARG A 450 -0.29 29.06 -7.97
N LEU A 451 -1.61 28.91 -7.80
CA LEU A 451 -2.34 27.73 -8.21
C LEU A 451 -3.04 28.02 -9.55
N LYS A 452 -2.94 27.06 -10.47
CA LYS A 452 -3.48 27.20 -11.82
C LYS A 452 -4.33 25.99 -12.17
N ILE A 453 -5.55 26.23 -12.66
CA ILE A 453 -6.47 25.23 -13.20
C ILE A 453 -6.63 25.53 -14.69
N GLN A 454 -6.42 24.54 -15.57
CA GLN A 454 -6.44 24.71 -17.01
C GLN A 454 -6.87 23.43 -17.76
N GLY A 455 -7.20 23.56 -19.05
CA GLY A 455 -7.53 22.40 -19.89
C GLY A 455 -8.83 21.72 -19.46
N LYS A 456 -8.85 20.39 -19.43
CA LYS A 456 -10.03 19.60 -18.99
C LYS A 456 -10.44 19.90 -17.56
N ASP A 457 -9.48 20.15 -16.67
CA ASP A 457 -9.76 20.46 -15.27
C ASP A 457 -10.43 21.83 -15.11
N PHE A 458 -10.11 22.80 -15.99
CA PHE A 458 -10.84 24.06 -16.07
C PHE A 458 -12.32 23.84 -16.46
N ILE A 459 -12.57 23.08 -17.53
CA ILE A 459 -13.95 22.76 -17.96
C ILE A 459 -14.71 22.02 -16.84
N LYS A 460 -14.03 21.08 -16.17
CA LYS A 460 -14.61 20.34 -15.04
C LYS A 460 -14.92 21.27 -13.87
N PHE A 461 -14.07 22.25 -13.57
CA PHE A 461 -14.30 23.24 -12.53
C PHE A 461 -15.58 24.05 -12.86
N ILE A 462 -15.64 24.63 -14.06
CA ILE A 462 -16.80 25.46 -14.47
C ILE A 462 -18.11 24.64 -14.48
N ARG A 463 -18.07 23.38 -14.93
CA ARG A 463 -19.25 22.51 -14.99
C ARG A 463 -19.75 22.06 -13.61
N ASN A 464 -18.84 21.67 -12.72
CA ASN A 464 -19.21 21.03 -11.44
C ASN A 464 -19.29 22.02 -10.29
N ILE A 465 -18.54 23.11 -10.33
CA ILE A 465 -18.43 24.11 -9.25
C ILE A 465 -19.04 25.43 -9.67
N GLY A 466 -18.79 25.87 -10.90
CA GLY A 466 -19.29 27.14 -11.42
C GLY A 466 -18.39 28.33 -11.12
N TRP A 467 -18.93 29.53 -11.32
CA TRP A 467 -18.29 30.83 -11.06
C TRP A 467 -19.29 31.78 -10.41
N ILE A 468 -18.83 32.64 -9.52
CA ILE A 468 -19.74 33.54 -8.78
C ILE A 468 -20.50 34.53 -9.69
N CYS A 469 -19.93 34.90 -10.83
CA CYS A 469 -20.53 35.78 -11.83
C CYS A 469 -20.73 34.97 -13.13
N GLU A 470 -21.95 34.52 -13.40
CA GLU A 470 -22.28 33.65 -14.54
C GLU A 470 -21.98 34.32 -15.90
N ASN A 471 -22.12 35.65 -16.01
CA ASN A 471 -21.83 36.37 -17.22
C ASN A 471 -20.38 36.20 -17.72
N LYS A 472 -19.44 35.93 -16.82
CA LYS A 472 -18.03 35.70 -17.20
C LYS A 472 -17.78 34.29 -17.79
N ILE A 473 -18.72 33.36 -17.61
CA ILE A 473 -18.59 31.98 -18.10
C ILE A 473 -19.56 31.62 -19.22
N MET A 474 -20.53 32.53 -19.57
CA MET A 474 -21.56 32.25 -20.59
C MET A 474 -20.99 31.90 -21.98
N ASN A 475 -19.84 32.42 -22.33
CA ASN A 475 -19.21 32.19 -23.64
C ASN A 475 -18.21 31.02 -23.63
N ILE A 476 -18.17 30.24 -22.54
CA ILE A 476 -17.25 29.09 -22.44
C ILE A 476 -17.96 27.87 -23.04
N ASP A 477 -17.39 27.31 -24.10
CA ASP A 477 -17.86 26.05 -24.65
C ASP A 477 -17.44 24.87 -23.73
N LEU A 478 -18.37 24.40 -22.94
CA LEU A 478 -18.18 23.30 -22.00
C LEU A 478 -18.06 21.92 -22.68
N ASN A 479 -18.41 21.82 -23.96
CA ASN A 479 -18.33 20.58 -24.74
C ASN A 479 -17.05 20.49 -25.57
N LYS A 480 -16.24 21.54 -25.57
CA LYS A 480 -14.98 21.57 -26.29
C LYS A 480 -14.05 20.45 -25.80
N ASP A 481 -13.64 19.59 -26.71
CA ASP A 481 -12.64 18.56 -26.40
C ASP A 481 -11.25 19.21 -26.28
N VAL A 482 -10.90 19.56 -25.05
CA VAL A 482 -9.63 20.22 -24.73
C VAL A 482 -8.62 19.14 -24.34
N LYS A 483 -7.48 19.10 -25.03
CA LYS A 483 -6.37 18.21 -24.66
C LYS A 483 -5.96 18.46 -23.20
N SER A 484 -5.99 17.43 -22.40
CA SER A 484 -5.50 17.51 -21.03
C SER A 484 -3.97 17.50 -21.03
N SER A 485 -3.37 18.59 -20.57
CA SER A 485 -1.91 18.69 -20.44
C SER A 485 -1.34 17.89 -19.25
N PHE A 486 -2.21 17.34 -18.38
CA PHE A 486 -1.82 16.68 -17.13
C PHE A 486 -1.83 15.16 -17.19
N ARG A 487 -2.59 14.56 -18.11
CA ARG A 487 -2.88 13.16 -18.11
C ARG A 487 -2.10 12.42 -19.19
N ASN A 488 -0.77 12.49 -19.07
CA ASN A 488 0.12 11.59 -19.80
C ASN A 488 0.41 10.38 -18.91
N VAL A 489 0.26 9.20 -19.47
CA VAL A 489 0.52 7.93 -18.81
C VAL A 489 1.84 7.40 -19.34
N PRO A 490 2.85 7.19 -18.50
CA PRO A 490 4.03 6.43 -18.89
C PRO A 490 3.62 4.99 -19.22
N VAL A 491 4.05 4.50 -20.39
CA VAL A 491 3.71 3.15 -20.86
C VAL A 491 4.96 2.40 -21.28
N ASP A 492 5.01 1.10 -20.99
CA ASP A 492 6.10 0.27 -21.50
C ASP A 492 5.90 0.00 -22.99
N LYS A 493 6.88 0.41 -23.78
CA LYS A 493 6.96 0.14 -25.21
C LYS A 493 6.73 -1.34 -25.53
N LYS A 494 7.33 -2.24 -24.73
CA LYS A 494 7.22 -3.68 -24.94
C LYS A 494 5.78 -4.17 -24.81
N ILE A 495 5.03 -3.66 -23.81
CA ILE A 495 3.63 -4.04 -23.58
C ILE A 495 2.76 -3.57 -24.75
N ILE A 496 2.87 -2.32 -25.14
CA ILE A 496 2.05 -1.73 -26.22
C ILE A 496 2.36 -2.42 -27.56
N THR A 497 3.63 -2.59 -27.90
CA THR A 497 4.02 -3.25 -29.14
C THR A 497 3.65 -4.75 -29.13
N ARG A 498 3.79 -5.41 -27.99
CA ARG A 498 3.41 -6.82 -27.83
C ARG A 498 1.91 -7.02 -28.02
N LEU A 499 1.05 -6.16 -27.40
CA LEU A 499 -0.40 -6.21 -27.61
C LEU A 499 -0.80 -6.08 -29.08
N VAL A 500 -0.20 -5.13 -29.80
CA VAL A 500 -0.44 -4.93 -31.22
C VAL A 500 -0.01 -6.17 -32.03
N SER A 501 1.15 -6.74 -31.70
CA SER A 501 1.68 -7.94 -32.36
C SER A 501 0.87 -9.20 -32.07
N LEU A 502 0.49 -9.46 -30.79
CA LEU A 502 -0.31 -10.64 -30.39
C LEU A 502 -1.63 -10.76 -31.15
N LEU A 503 -2.21 -9.61 -31.50
CA LEU A 503 -3.47 -9.53 -32.22
C LEU A 503 -3.29 -9.29 -33.73
N GLY A 504 -2.04 -9.34 -34.24
CA GLY A 504 -1.72 -9.16 -35.65
C GLY A 504 -2.16 -7.81 -36.24
N LEU A 505 -2.24 -6.77 -35.41
CA LEU A 505 -2.73 -5.45 -35.82
C LEU A 505 -1.68 -4.63 -36.59
N ASP A 506 -0.40 -4.99 -36.50
CA ASP A 506 0.71 -4.37 -37.20
C ASP A 506 1.00 -5.01 -38.58
N SER A 507 0.36 -6.13 -38.89
CA SER A 507 0.50 -6.78 -40.19
C SER A 507 -0.36 -6.08 -41.26
N PHE A 508 0.20 -5.88 -42.43
CA PHE A 508 -0.43 -5.20 -43.59
C PHE A 508 -1.70 -5.91 -44.14
N HIS A 509 -1.96 -7.14 -43.74
CA HIS A 509 -3.12 -7.91 -44.15
C HIS A 509 -4.29 -7.72 -43.16
N THR A 510 -4.85 -6.52 -43.14
CA THR A 510 -6.11 -6.31 -42.47
C THR A 510 -7.21 -7.17 -43.02
N LEU A 511 -7.95 -7.84 -42.16
CA LEU A 511 -9.21 -8.52 -42.51
C LEU A 511 -10.12 -7.54 -43.29
N LYS A 512 -10.64 -7.95 -44.45
CA LYS A 512 -11.53 -7.12 -45.27
C LYS A 512 -12.64 -6.50 -44.39
N GLY A 513 -12.76 -5.17 -44.38
CA GLY A 513 -13.80 -4.44 -43.64
C GLY A 513 -13.38 -3.82 -42.30
N ARG A 514 -12.15 -3.99 -41.81
CA ARG A 514 -11.65 -3.36 -40.59
C ARG A 514 -10.89 -2.07 -40.86
N LYS A 515 -11.02 -1.06 -39.94
CA LYS A 515 -10.21 0.15 -39.97
C LYS A 515 -8.71 -0.21 -39.99
N LYS A 516 -7.96 0.40 -40.88
CA LYS A 516 -6.51 0.28 -40.89
C LYS A 516 -5.94 0.81 -39.58
N LEU A 517 -4.77 0.31 -39.16
CA LEU A 517 -4.10 0.78 -37.94
C LEU A 517 -3.92 2.29 -37.92
N ILE A 518 -3.55 2.89 -39.10
CA ILE A 518 -3.34 4.33 -39.28
C ILE A 518 -4.62 5.17 -39.08
N ASP A 519 -5.80 4.59 -39.23
CA ASP A 519 -7.08 5.28 -39.09
C ASP A 519 -7.58 5.28 -37.62
N ARG A 520 -6.83 4.64 -36.70
CA ARG A 520 -7.18 4.57 -35.29
C ARG A 520 -6.70 5.81 -34.54
N ASN A 521 -7.54 6.36 -33.69
CA ASN A 521 -7.26 7.60 -32.94
C ASN A 521 -5.99 7.58 -32.08
N TRP A 522 -5.46 6.40 -31.75
CA TRP A 522 -4.26 6.22 -30.94
C TRP A 522 -2.99 5.95 -31.77
N TYR A 523 -3.10 5.80 -33.11
CA TYR A 523 -1.97 5.40 -33.95
C TYR A 523 -0.78 6.38 -33.88
N GLY A 524 -1.04 7.68 -33.84
CA GLY A 524 0.04 8.67 -33.67
C GLY A 524 0.86 8.46 -32.40
N SER A 525 0.19 8.19 -31.26
CA SER A 525 0.86 7.87 -30.00
C SER A 525 1.59 6.53 -30.05
N TYR A 526 1.00 5.50 -30.69
CA TYR A 526 1.65 4.20 -30.92
C TYR A 526 2.94 4.34 -31.75
N LYS A 527 2.90 5.15 -32.82
CA LYS A 527 4.08 5.44 -33.62
C LYS A 527 5.17 6.10 -32.77
N GLY A 528 4.83 7.12 -31.98
CA GLY A 528 5.78 7.76 -31.08
C GLY A 528 6.40 6.80 -30.06
N ILE A 529 5.57 5.92 -29.45
CA ILE A 529 6.04 4.86 -28.54
C ILE A 529 7.01 3.90 -29.24
N LYS A 530 6.68 3.49 -30.49
CA LYS A 530 7.55 2.62 -31.30
C LYS A 530 8.89 3.31 -31.60
N GLU A 531 8.90 4.61 -31.80
CA GLU A 531 10.07 5.45 -32.05
C GLU A 531 10.85 5.84 -30.77
N GLY A 532 10.36 5.50 -29.58
CA GLY A 532 11.06 5.70 -28.31
C GLY A 532 10.43 6.68 -27.33
N GLU A 533 9.25 7.24 -27.63
CA GLU A 533 8.47 7.97 -26.64
C GLU A 533 8.00 6.99 -25.54
N ILE A 534 7.97 7.49 -24.30
CA ILE A 534 7.60 6.70 -23.11
C ILE A 534 6.22 7.06 -22.55
N VAL A 535 5.48 7.94 -23.21
CA VAL A 535 4.18 8.42 -22.67
C VAL A 535 3.09 8.43 -23.74
N MET A 536 1.88 8.04 -23.33
CA MET A 536 0.64 8.24 -24.09
C MET A 536 -0.27 9.19 -23.34
N SER A 537 -1.09 9.97 -24.07
CA SER A 537 -2.18 10.68 -23.40
C SER A 537 -3.21 9.67 -22.86
N VAL A 538 -3.86 10.00 -21.74
CA VAL A 538 -4.96 9.18 -21.21
C VAL A 538 -6.00 8.89 -22.28
N TYR A 539 -6.36 9.89 -23.10
CA TYR A 539 -7.30 9.71 -24.19
C TYR A 539 -6.82 8.66 -25.21
N SER A 540 -5.56 8.76 -25.65
CA SER A 540 -5.00 7.80 -26.61
C SER A 540 -4.94 6.39 -26.03
N LEU A 541 -4.55 6.25 -24.76
CA LEU A 541 -4.48 4.96 -24.09
C LEU A 541 -5.88 4.36 -23.83
N GLN A 542 -6.88 5.19 -23.50
CA GLN A 542 -8.27 4.75 -23.37
C GLN A 542 -8.81 4.21 -24.71
N LYS A 543 -8.62 4.95 -25.81
CA LYS A 543 -9.03 4.50 -27.14
C LYS A 543 -8.31 3.24 -27.55
N PHE A 544 -7.02 3.15 -27.26
CA PHE A 544 -6.23 1.93 -27.48
C PHE A 544 -6.80 0.74 -26.70
N ALA A 545 -7.07 0.92 -25.40
CA ALA A 545 -7.61 -0.15 -24.56
C ALA A 545 -9.00 -0.63 -25.04
N ILE A 546 -9.87 0.31 -25.44
CA ILE A 546 -11.19 -0.03 -25.99
C ILE A 546 -11.07 -0.83 -27.29
N ASP A 547 -10.24 -0.37 -28.23
CA ASP A 547 -10.03 -1.06 -29.50
C ASP A 547 -9.40 -2.46 -29.30
N ILE A 548 -8.45 -2.61 -28.37
CA ILE A 548 -7.85 -3.90 -28.04
C ILE A 548 -8.88 -4.83 -27.39
N GLU A 549 -9.73 -4.31 -26.49
CA GLU A 549 -10.79 -5.09 -25.86
C GLU A 549 -11.81 -5.60 -26.88
N GLU A 550 -12.19 -4.77 -27.83
CA GLU A 550 -13.06 -5.16 -28.94
C GLU A 550 -12.42 -6.27 -29.79
N GLU A 551 -11.13 -6.12 -30.12
CA GLU A 551 -10.37 -7.14 -30.86
C GLU A 551 -10.27 -8.47 -30.10
N VAL A 552 -10.08 -8.44 -28.80
CA VAL A 552 -10.08 -9.65 -27.94
C VAL A 552 -11.46 -10.29 -27.91
N LYS A 553 -12.54 -9.51 -27.72
CA LYS A 553 -13.93 -10.01 -27.72
C LYS A 553 -14.29 -10.68 -29.04
N ILE A 554 -13.92 -10.06 -30.17
CA ILE A 554 -14.17 -10.64 -31.50
C ILE A 554 -13.45 -12.00 -31.63
N ARG A 555 -12.20 -12.12 -31.19
CA ARG A 555 -11.45 -13.38 -31.26
C ARG A 555 -12.02 -14.48 -30.38
N LYS A 556 -12.64 -14.15 -29.27
CA LYS A 556 -13.31 -15.11 -28.39
C LYS A 556 -14.68 -15.57 -28.89
N HIS A 557 -15.25 -14.89 -29.89
CA HIS A 557 -16.58 -15.22 -30.40
C HIS A 557 -16.57 -16.55 -31.17
N PRO A 558 -17.48 -17.50 -30.91
CA PRO A 558 -17.53 -18.81 -31.60
C PRO A 558 -17.53 -18.72 -33.12
N ASN A 559 -18.32 -17.80 -33.68
CA ASN A 559 -18.41 -17.58 -35.13
C ASN A 559 -17.07 -17.14 -35.76
N PHE A 560 -16.23 -16.42 -35.01
CA PHE A 560 -14.89 -16.04 -35.45
C PHE A 560 -13.98 -17.26 -35.52
N ILE A 561 -14.04 -18.12 -34.51
CA ILE A 561 -13.25 -19.37 -34.48
C ILE A 561 -13.67 -20.29 -35.63
N GLU A 562 -14.97 -20.41 -35.89
CA GLU A 562 -15.50 -21.22 -36.99
C GLU A 562 -15.12 -20.66 -38.37
N TYR A 563 -15.24 -19.35 -38.57
CA TYR A 563 -14.79 -18.67 -39.78
C TYR A 563 -13.29 -18.91 -40.04
N MET A 564 -12.47 -18.89 -38.99
CA MET A 564 -11.03 -19.08 -39.11
C MET A 564 -10.61 -20.51 -39.51
N LYS A 565 -11.38 -21.52 -39.12
CA LYS A 565 -11.19 -22.91 -39.62
C LYS A 565 -11.33 -23.00 -41.13
N THR A 566 -12.18 -22.17 -41.74
CA THR A 566 -12.32 -22.12 -43.19
C THR A 566 -11.25 -21.27 -43.88
N ASN A 567 -10.52 -20.42 -43.14
CA ASN A 567 -9.51 -19.50 -43.67
C ASN A 567 -8.22 -19.48 -42.81
N PRO A 568 -7.42 -20.57 -42.81
CA PRO A 568 -6.27 -20.72 -41.91
C PRO A 568 -5.18 -19.66 -42.09
N ARG A 569 -5.01 -19.11 -43.29
CA ARG A 569 -4.09 -18.00 -43.55
C ARG A 569 -4.51 -16.73 -42.80
N LEU A 570 -5.82 -16.41 -42.83
CA LEU A 570 -6.36 -15.25 -42.08
C LEU A 570 -6.31 -15.51 -40.56
N TYR A 571 -6.50 -16.75 -40.14
CA TYR A 571 -6.38 -17.18 -38.76
C TYR A 571 -4.98 -16.90 -38.18
N ALA A 572 -3.95 -17.39 -38.90
CA ALA A 572 -2.56 -17.12 -38.52
C ALA A 572 -2.22 -15.61 -38.54
N ALA A 573 -2.68 -14.89 -39.57
CA ALA A 573 -2.48 -13.45 -39.69
C ALA A 573 -3.18 -12.67 -38.54
N SER A 574 -4.34 -13.12 -38.05
CA SER A 574 -5.05 -12.52 -36.95
C SER A 574 -4.33 -12.61 -35.59
N MET A 575 -3.31 -13.48 -35.52
CA MET A 575 -2.42 -13.68 -34.38
C MET A 575 -1.03 -13.08 -34.61
N GLY A 576 -0.78 -12.45 -35.77
CA GLY A 576 0.55 -11.99 -36.14
C GLY A 576 1.59 -13.12 -36.31
N LEU A 577 1.15 -14.33 -36.70
CA LEU A 577 2.01 -15.47 -36.91
C LEU A 577 2.45 -15.56 -38.39
N PRO A 578 3.73 -15.29 -38.72
CA PRO A 578 4.24 -15.47 -40.08
C PRO A 578 4.50 -16.95 -40.39
N ILE A 579 4.43 -17.30 -41.67
CA ILE A 579 4.70 -18.68 -42.17
C ILE A 579 6.07 -19.19 -41.67
N THR A 580 7.06 -18.31 -41.57
CA THR A 580 8.41 -18.64 -41.12
C THR A 580 8.41 -19.14 -39.67
N GLU A 581 7.69 -18.46 -38.78
CA GLU A 581 7.60 -18.81 -37.35
C GLU A 581 6.88 -20.17 -37.18
N ILE A 582 5.77 -20.38 -37.90
CA ILE A 582 5.03 -21.65 -37.87
C ILE A 582 5.92 -22.81 -38.37
N ALA A 583 6.62 -22.60 -39.48
CA ALA A 583 7.50 -23.60 -40.04
C ALA A 583 8.65 -23.97 -39.11
N GLU A 584 9.29 -22.99 -38.49
CA GLU A 584 10.36 -23.17 -37.51
C GLU A 584 9.88 -23.92 -36.27
N GLN A 585 8.78 -23.47 -35.66
CA GLN A 585 8.26 -24.06 -34.41
C GLN A 585 7.80 -25.52 -34.60
N LEU A 586 7.24 -25.84 -35.73
CA LEU A 586 6.80 -27.20 -36.06
C LEU A 586 7.90 -28.08 -36.69
N SER A 587 9.07 -27.51 -36.98
CA SER A 587 10.17 -28.17 -37.71
C SER A 587 9.72 -28.76 -39.05
N ILE A 588 8.99 -27.96 -39.84
CA ILE A 588 8.47 -28.31 -41.17
C ILE A 588 8.90 -27.27 -42.21
N SER A 589 8.75 -27.59 -43.48
CA SER A 589 9.11 -26.64 -44.55
C SER A 589 8.04 -25.51 -44.66
N LYS A 590 8.47 -24.29 -45.07
CA LYS A 590 7.56 -23.17 -45.36
C LYS A 590 6.53 -23.56 -46.45
N ASN A 591 6.90 -24.42 -47.40
CA ASN A 591 6.01 -24.90 -48.42
C ASN A 591 4.86 -25.75 -47.86
N GLN A 592 5.11 -26.57 -46.83
CA GLN A 592 4.04 -27.33 -46.16
C GLN A 592 3.02 -26.40 -45.46
N VAL A 593 3.46 -25.34 -44.82
CA VAL A 593 2.55 -24.34 -44.23
C VAL A 593 1.80 -23.59 -45.34
N TRP A 594 2.46 -23.28 -46.43
CA TRP A 594 1.83 -22.62 -47.57
C TRP A 594 0.76 -23.50 -48.23
N HIS A 595 1.05 -24.84 -48.46
CA HIS A 595 0.08 -25.82 -48.99
C HIS A 595 -1.15 -25.92 -48.06
N PHE A 596 -0.93 -25.96 -46.75
CA PHE A 596 -2.04 -25.92 -45.80
C PHE A 596 -2.91 -24.67 -45.97
N TYR A 597 -2.32 -23.51 -46.20
CA TYR A 597 -3.06 -22.27 -46.45
C TYR A 597 -3.84 -22.25 -47.77
N GLN A 598 -3.35 -22.95 -48.75
CA GLN A 598 -4.01 -23.08 -50.06
C GLN A 598 -5.03 -24.24 -50.11
N LYS A 599 -5.22 -24.95 -48.96
CA LYS A 599 -6.06 -26.16 -48.88
C LYS A 599 -5.68 -27.23 -49.87
N VAL A 600 -4.39 -27.35 -50.20
CA VAL A 600 -3.81 -28.44 -50.97
C VAL A 600 -3.42 -29.56 -50.01
N VAL A 601 -3.40 -30.82 -50.45
CA VAL A 601 -3.05 -31.96 -49.61
C VAL A 601 -1.73 -31.70 -48.86
N CYS A 602 -1.82 -31.69 -47.54
CA CYS A 602 -0.70 -31.43 -46.65
C CYS A 602 -0.56 -32.57 -45.63
N LEU A 603 0.57 -33.25 -45.63
CA LEU A 603 0.85 -34.37 -44.73
C LEU A 603 0.91 -33.99 -43.25
N GLN A 604 1.02 -32.67 -42.94
CA GLN A 604 1.13 -32.13 -41.57
C GLN A 604 -0.09 -31.27 -41.20
N GLU A 605 -1.23 -31.42 -41.86
CA GLU A 605 -2.42 -30.59 -41.68
C GLU A 605 -2.90 -30.57 -40.21
N THR A 606 -3.07 -31.74 -39.61
CA THR A 606 -3.51 -31.88 -38.21
C THR A 606 -2.54 -31.19 -37.26
N LYS A 607 -1.24 -31.35 -37.46
CA LYS A 607 -0.20 -30.76 -36.62
C LYS A 607 -0.18 -29.23 -36.70
N ILE A 608 -0.40 -28.66 -37.87
CA ILE A 608 -0.49 -27.20 -38.08
C ILE A 608 -1.78 -26.67 -37.47
N GLU A 609 -2.89 -27.40 -37.63
CA GLU A 609 -4.18 -26.98 -37.08
C GLU A 609 -4.20 -26.96 -35.54
N GLU A 610 -3.68 -28.02 -34.90
CA GLU A 610 -3.53 -28.10 -33.43
C GLU A 610 -2.64 -26.98 -32.90
N PHE A 611 -1.49 -26.76 -33.54
CA PHE A 611 -0.57 -25.69 -33.20
C PHE A 611 -1.24 -24.30 -33.29
N LEU A 612 -1.96 -24.01 -34.37
CA LEU A 612 -2.66 -22.75 -34.54
C LEU A 612 -3.76 -22.54 -33.47
N LYS A 613 -4.48 -23.59 -33.08
CA LYS A 613 -5.48 -23.53 -32.00
C LYS A 613 -4.85 -23.23 -30.65
N GLU A 614 -3.76 -23.90 -30.31
CA GLU A 614 -3.02 -23.69 -29.07
C GLU A 614 -2.44 -22.26 -29.01
N GLN A 615 -1.76 -21.84 -30.07
CA GLN A 615 -1.18 -20.49 -30.16
C GLN A 615 -2.27 -19.40 -30.09
N PHE A 616 -3.44 -19.66 -30.65
CA PHE A 616 -4.56 -18.72 -30.56
C PHE A 616 -5.01 -18.50 -29.12
N SER A 617 -5.24 -19.57 -28.36
CA SER A 617 -5.64 -19.47 -26.95
C SER A 617 -4.62 -18.70 -26.13
N LEU A 618 -3.34 -19.11 -26.21
CA LEU A 618 -2.23 -18.49 -25.47
C LEU A 618 -2.08 -16.99 -25.78
N ARG A 619 -2.16 -16.61 -27.05
CA ARG A 619 -2.00 -15.21 -27.47
C ARG A 619 -3.17 -14.33 -27.04
N VAL A 620 -4.40 -14.84 -27.08
CA VAL A 620 -5.59 -14.12 -26.62
C VAL A 620 -5.57 -13.94 -25.10
N GLU A 621 -5.16 -14.97 -24.34
CA GLU A 621 -5.01 -14.88 -22.89
C GLU A 621 -3.90 -13.89 -22.48
N GLU A 622 -2.75 -13.93 -23.17
CA GLU A 622 -1.68 -12.96 -22.95
C GLU A 622 -2.14 -11.53 -23.26
N ALA A 623 -2.88 -11.34 -24.37
CA ALA A 623 -3.42 -10.04 -24.74
C ALA A 623 -4.42 -9.52 -23.69
N GLU A 624 -5.28 -10.37 -23.12
CA GLU A 624 -6.17 -10.00 -22.02
C GLU A 624 -5.42 -9.55 -20.77
N ARG A 625 -4.39 -10.29 -20.38
CA ARG A 625 -3.55 -9.95 -19.23
C ARG A 625 -2.89 -8.59 -19.40
N LEU A 626 -2.30 -8.33 -20.58
CA LEU A 626 -1.65 -7.06 -20.89
C LEU A 626 -2.66 -5.91 -21.04
N LEU A 627 -3.87 -6.18 -21.57
CA LEU A 627 -4.96 -5.21 -21.63
C LEU A 627 -5.42 -4.80 -20.22
N ASN A 628 -5.57 -5.76 -19.31
CA ASN A 628 -5.93 -5.47 -17.92
C ASN A 628 -4.89 -4.58 -17.24
N TYR A 629 -3.61 -4.81 -17.54
CA TYR A 629 -2.55 -3.91 -17.10
C TYR A 629 -2.72 -2.49 -17.64
N CYS A 630 -2.98 -2.32 -18.95
CA CYS A 630 -3.26 -1.00 -19.52
C CYS A 630 -4.48 -0.31 -18.87
N LYS A 631 -5.51 -1.09 -18.52
CA LYS A 631 -6.70 -0.58 -17.79
C LYS A 631 -6.37 -0.12 -16.37
N GLN A 632 -5.47 -0.81 -15.67
CA GLN A 632 -4.98 -0.37 -14.35
C GLN A 632 -4.26 0.98 -14.41
N LEU A 633 -3.46 1.22 -15.47
CA LEU A 633 -2.81 2.52 -15.69
C LEU A 633 -3.82 3.66 -15.95
N LEU A 634 -5.05 3.35 -16.34
CA LEU A 634 -6.12 4.30 -16.62
C LEU A 634 -7.04 4.56 -15.42
N SER A 635 -6.67 4.12 -14.21
CA SER A 635 -7.44 4.41 -13.00
C SER A 635 -7.76 5.91 -12.89
N GLU A 636 -9.01 6.24 -12.60
CA GLU A 636 -9.45 7.63 -12.43
C GLU A 636 -8.98 8.24 -11.10
N ASP A 637 -8.65 7.40 -10.12
CA ASP A 637 -8.28 7.83 -8.78
C ASP A 637 -6.82 8.30 -8.66
N VAL A 638 -5.99 8.00 -9.66
CA VAL A 638 -4.56 8.39 -9.67
C VAL A 638 -4.15 9.07 -10.97
N TYR A 639 -3.07 9.85 -10.89
CA TYR A 639 -2.36 10.40 -12.04
C TYR A 639 -0.85 10.31 -11.85
N TYR A 640 -0.11 10.44 -12.95
CA TYR A 640 1.35 10.29 -12.94
C TYR A 640 2.01 11.66 -13.11
N ASP A 641 2.80 12.06 -12.11
CA ASP A 641 3.45 13.37 -12.08
C ASP A 641 4.97 13.25 -12.12
N ARG A 642 5.58 13.74 -13.17
CA ARG A 642 7.01 13.64 -13.37
C ARG A 642 7.76 14.46 -12.33
N ILE A 643 8.86 13.91 -11.81
CA ILE A 643 9.75 14.64 -10.92
C ILE A 643 10.44 15.78 -11.67
N LYS A 644 10.40 16.97 -11.07
CA LYS A 644 11.04 18.18 -11.59
C LYS A 644 12.37 18.46 -10.92
N LYS A 645 12.41 18.29 -9.59
CA LYS A 645 13.56 18.69 -8.77
C LYS A 645 13.71 17.71 -7.61
N ILE A 646 14.95 17.34 -7.31
CA ILE A 646 15.35 16.58 -6.12
C ILE A 646 16.47 17.39 -5.47
N GLU A 647 16.31 17.71 -4.20
CA GLU A 647 17.29 18.42 -3.37
C GLU A 647 17.50 17.68 -2.06
N TYR A 648 18.62 17.96 -1.41
CA TYR A 648 18.94 17.40 -0.10
C TYR A 648 18.96 18.52 0.93
N SER A 649 18.37 18.27 2.11
CA SER A 649 18.33 19.22 3.23
C SER A 649 18.70 18.52 4.53
N LYS A 650 19.19 19.28 5.51
CA LYS A 650 19.45 18.71 6.84
C LYS A 650 18.16 18.38 7.56
N SER A 651 18.17 17.28 8.32
CA SER A 651 17.07 16.91 9.20
C SER A 651 17.05 17.78 10.47
N ASP A 652 15.85 18.00 11.01
CA ASP A 652 15.65 18.62 12.34
C ASP A 652 15.85 17.65 13.52
N GLY A 653 16.49 16.52 13.30
CA GLY A 653 16.80 15.50 14.30
C GLY A 653 15.70 14.46 14.52
N LYS A 654 14.53 14.64 13.93
CA LYS A 654 13.38 13.70 14.03
C LYS A 654 12.64 13.58 12.70
N ALA A 655 12.06 12.41 12.47
CA ALA A 655 11.14 12.15 11.38
C ALA A 655 9.92 11.40 11.89
N PHE A 656 8.83 11.39 11.12
CA PHE A 656 7.59 10.71 11.46
C PHE A 656 7.00 9.98 10.26
N GLY A 657 6.04 9.11 10.52
CA GLY A 657 5.25 8.47 9.47
C GLY A 657 4.00 7.81 10.01
N LEU A 658 3.17 7.32 9.11
CA LEU A 658 1.96 6.59 9.45
C LEU A 658 2.16 5.10 9.21
N THR A 659 1.66 4.30 10.13
CA THR A 659 1.55 2.85 9.95
C THR A 659 0.12 2.51 9.57
N VAL A 660 -0.07 1.96 8.36
CA VAL A 660 -1.38 1.57 7.81
C VAL A 660 -1.42 0.05 7.64
N PRO A 661 -2.25 -0.66 8.42
CA PRO A 661 -2.15 -2.11 8.58
C PRO A 661 -2.31 -2.94 7.31
N ILE A 662 -3.30 -2.64 6.47
CA ILE A 662 -3.72 -3.54 5.39
C ILE A 662 -3.10 -3.16 4.05
N LEU A 663 -3.24 -1.90 3.65
CA LEU A 663 -2.81 -1.44 2.33
C LEU A 663 -1.38 -0.90 2.31
N GLN A 664 -0.76 -0.71 3.48
CA GLN A 664 0.65 -0.33 3.66
C GLN A 664 1.07 0.94 2.90
N ASN A 665 0.12 1.84 2.63
CA ASN A 665 0.40 3.09 1.96
C ASN A 665 -0.55 4.20 2.41
N TYR A 666 -0.17 5.45 2.20
CA TYR A 666 -0.96 6.62 2.56
C TYR A 666 -0.59 7.85 1.71
N ILE A 667 -1.47 8.86 1.74
CA ILE A 667 -1.27 10.13 1.03
C ILE A 667 -0.63 11.15 1.98
N ALA A 668 0.39 11.86 1.50
CA ALA A 668 1.06 12.91 2.25
C ALA A 668 1.50 14.08 1.35
N GLY A 669 2.04 15.12 1.97
CA GLY A 669 2.76 16.21 1.35
C GLY A 669 1.92 17.35 0.82
N PHE A 670 2.63 18.38 0.39
CA PHE A 670 2.06 19.62 -0.10
C PHE A 670 1.27 19.41 -1.39
N GLY A 671 -0.01 19.69 -1.35
CA GLY A 671 -0.94 19.57 -2.47
C GLY A 671 -1.29 18.13 -2.88
N GLY A 672 -1.03 17.12 -2.03
CA GLY A 672 -1.25 15.69 -2.32
C GLY A 672 -0.12 15.10 -3.15
N CYS A 673 1.08 15.04 -2.60
CA CYS A 673 2.28 14.54 -3.26
C CYS A 673 2.57 13.10 -2.88
N GLY A 674 2.41 12.19 -3.85
CA GLY A 674 2.83 10.80 -3.73
C GLY A 674 1.90 9.91 -2.91
N ILE A 675 1.95 8.64 -3.26
CA ILE A 675 1.46 7.54 -2.45
C ILE A 675 2.69 6.94 -1.79
N ASN A 676 2.69 6.96 -0.47
CA ASN A 676 3.83 6.65 0.38
C ASN A 676 3.64 5.28 1.01
N HIS A 677 4.68 4.46 1.00
CA HIS A 677 4.64 3.13 1.63
C HIS A 677 4.99 3.21 3.13
N ASN A 678 4.43 2.28 3.87
CA ASN A 678 4.87 2.01 5.24
C ASN A 678 5.00 0.50 5.46
N THR A 679 5.92 0.07 6.32
CA THR A 679 6.05 -1.32 6.73
C THR A 679 5.11 -1.64 7.89
N TYR A 680 4.51 -2.84 7.88
CA TYR A 680 3.59 -3.31 8.91
C TYR A 680 3.93 -4.75 9.34
N PRO A 681 3.71 -5.12 10.61
CA PRO A 681 3.76 -6.52 11.02
C PRO A 681 2.72 -7.36 10.27
N LEU A 682 2.99 -8.66 10.16
CA LEU A 682 2.04 -9.60 9.53
C LEU A 682 0.63 -9.45 10.08
N PRO A 683 -0.41 -9.41 9.22
CA PRO A 683 -1.81 -9.41 9.67
C PRO A 683 -2.09 -10.59 10.60
N GLU A 684 -2.91 -10.39 11.62
CA GLU A 684 -3.19 -11.39 12.65
C GLU A 684 -3.70 -12.71 12.05
N ALA A 685 -4.53 -12.64 11.02
CA ALA A 685 -5.04 -13.82 10.31
C ALA A 685 -3.93 -14.64 9.62
N GLN A 686 -2.86 -13.98 9.20
CA GLN A 686 -1.67 -14.64 8.63
C GLN A 686 -0.73 -15.12 9.72
N ALA A 687 -0.54 -14.33 10.78
CA ALA A 687 0.27 -14.71 11.94
C ALA A 687 -0.30 -15.95 12.66
N ASP A 688 -1.64 -16.11 12.73
CA ASP A 688 -2.31 -17.29 13.32
C ASP A 688 -1.93 -18.62 12.64
N ARG A 689 -1.38 -18.58 11.41
CA ARG A 689 -0.93 -19.79 10.68
C ARG A 689 0.41 -20.33 11.18
N PHE A 690 1.21 -19.51 11.87
CA PHE A 690 2.43 -19.99 12.54
C PHE A 690 2.08 -20.68 13.84
N LEU A 691 2.73 -21.82 14.13
CA LEU A 691 2.53 -22.56 15.37
C LEU A 691 3.05 -21.76 16.57
N LEU A 692 4.26 -21.23 16.45
CA LEU A 692 4.94 -20.47 17.51
C LEU A 692 5.38 -19.11 16.98
N LYS A 693 5.29 -18.07 17.85
CA LYS A 693 6.00 -16.81 17.72
C LYS A 693 7.09 -16.77 18.77
N ILE A 694 8.35 -16.81 18.33
CA ILE A 694 9.54 -16.95 19.13
C ILE A 694 10.27 -15.63 19.20
N ASN A 695 10.43 -15.07 20.39
CA ASN A 695 11.20 -13.84 20.61
C ASN A 695 12.68 -14.15 20.79
N VAL A 696 13.51 -13.54 19.95
CA VAL A 696 14.97 -13.65 20.00
C VAL A 696 15.52 -12.42 20.69
N ALA A 697 16.00 -12.57 21.91
CA ALA A 697 16.58 -11.50 22.72
C ALA A 697 18.07 -11.28 22.41
N TYR A 698 18.59 -10.13 22.81
CA TYR A 698 20.03 -9.88 22.79
C TYR A 698 20.77 -10.86 23.75
N PRO A 699 22.02 -11.21 23.42
CA PRO A 699 22.84 -11.99 24.34
C PRO A 699 23.13 -11.19 25.62
N THR A 700 23.27 -11.90 26.73
CA THR A 700 23.75 -11.29 27.97
C THR A 700 25.24 -10.91 27.85
N TYR A 701 25.75 -10.06 28.78
CA TYR A 701 27.18 -9.66 28.78
C TYR A 701 28.13 -10.86 28.71
N ASP A 702 27.86 -11.90 29.48
CA ASP A 702 28.72 -13.11 29.49
C ASP A 702 28.65 -13.89 28.19
N GLN A 703 27.49 -13.94 27.59
CA GLN A 703 27.29 -14.56 26.26
C GLN A 703 27.96 -13.78 25.15
N GLU A 704 27.88 -12.45 25.23
CA GLU A 704 28.55 -11.58 24.26
C GLU A 704 30.05 -11.69 24.33
N LEU A 705 30.61 -11.76 25.55
CA LEU A 705 32.03 -12.02 25.76
C LEU A 705 32.45 -13.36 25.13
N GLN A 706 31.67 -14.42 25.33
CA GLN A 706 31.92 -15.73 24.72
C GLN A 706 31.84 -15.68 23.18
N ILE A 707 30.95 -14.86 22.62
CA ILE A 707 30.85 -14.65 21.17
C ILE A 707 32.11 -13.99 20.65
N VAL A 708 32.59 -12.91 21.31
CA VAL A 708 33.81 -12.21 20.95
C VAL A 708 35.02 -13.16 21.02
N ASP A 709 35.19 -13.90 22.12
CA ASP A 709 36.27 -14.87 22.29
C ASP A 709 36.30 -15.95 21.19
N ARG A 710 35.13 -16.37 20.71
CA ARG A 710 35.05 -17.41 19.67
C ARG A 710 35.26 -16.92 18.25
N PHE A 711 34.79 -15.72 17.95
CA PHE A 711 34.77 -15.22 16.58
C PHE A 711 35.78 -14.12 16.26
N ALA A 712 36.40 -13.50 17.27
CA ALA A 712 37.51 -12.55 17.09
C ALA A 712 38.87 -13.24 16.96
N ALA A 713 39.01 -14.51 17.39
CA ALA A 713 40.21 -15.32 17.14
C ALA A 713 40.11 -16.00 15.76
N GLU A 714 41.22 -16.58 15.24
CA GLU A 714 41.21 -17.29 13.94
C GLU A 714 40.08 -18.28 13.81
N ALA A 715 39.21 -18.08 12.82
CA ALA A 715 38.01 -18.89 12.56
C ALA A 715 38.42 -20.31 12.10
N LYS A 716 38.54 -21.25 13.01
CA LYS A 716 38.60 -22.68 12.66
C LYS A 716 37.19 -23.11 12.25
N GLU A 717 37.00 -23.52 11.00
CA GLU A 717 35.76 -24.15 10.54
C GLU A 717 35.42 -25.35 11.46
N GLN A 718 34.40 -25.19 12.29
CA GLN A 718 33.95 -26.28 13.14
C GLN A 718 33.07 -27.21 12.32
N LYS A 719 33.52 -28.41 12.03
CA LYS A 719 32.73 -29.46 11.38
C LYS A 719 31.63 -29.94 12.35
N LEU A 720 30.38 -29.75 11.96
CA LEU A 720 29.22 -30.24 12.68
C LEU A 720 29.00 -31.73 12.35
N LYS A 721 28.62 -32.51 13.40
CA LYS A 721 28.23 -33.90 13.22
C LYS A 721 26.74 -33.97 12.88
N VAL A 722 26.34 -34.61 11.79
CA VAL A 722 24.94 -34.89 11.50
C VAL A 722 24.35 -35.80 12.59
N MET A 723 23.29 -35.34 13.23
CA MET A 723 22.64 -36.02 14.38
C MET A 723 21.35 -36.74 14.01
N LEU A 724 20.61 -36.18 13.08
CA LEU A 724 19.33 -36.73 12.59
C LEU A 724 19.35 -36.71 11.05
N ASN A 725 18.50 -37.53 10.46
CA ASN A 725 18.24 -37.51 9.03
C ASN A 725 16.71 -37.34 8.79
N LYS A 726 16.34 -37.12 7.53
CA LYS A 726 14.93 -36.95 7.10
C LYS A 726 13.98 -38.02 7.68
N ASN A 727 14.35 -39.30 7.62
CA ASN A 727 13.50 -40.41 8.07
C ASN A 727 13.38 -40.45 9.61
N HIS A 728 14.46 -40.18 10.33
CA HIS A 728 14.44 -40.06 11.77
C HIS A 728 13.48 -38.96 12.23
N LEU A 729 13.50 -37.80 11.53
CA LEU A 729 12.64 -36.67 11.87
C LEU A 729 11.17 -36.99 11.62
N LEU A 730 10.81 -37.62 10.50
CA LEU A 730 9.43 -38.06 10.22
C LEU A 730 8.93 -39.08 11.25
N THR A 731 9.81 -39.98 11.70
CA THR A 731 9.50 -40.92 12.80
C THR A 731 9.23 -40.21 14.12
N LEU A 732 10.05 -39.21 14.45
CA LEU A 732 9.86 -38.39 15.68
C LEU A 732 8.58 -37.56 15.61
N GLN A 733 8.21 -36.98 14.47
CA GLN A 733 6.94 -36.27 14.27
C GLN A 733 5.73 -37.21 14.53
N ASN A 734 5.78 -38.44 14.04
CA ASN A 734 4.75 -39.42 14.29
C ASN A 734 4.70 -39.83 15.78
N LEU A 735 5.84 -39.98 16.43
CA LEU A 735 5.94 -40.31 17.85
C LEU A 735 5.37 -39.22 18.76
N VAL A 736 5.60 -37.94 18.43
CA VAL A 736 5.00 -36.80 19.16
C VAL A 736 3.48 -36.94 19.25
N ARG A 737 2.83 -37.35 18.17
CA ARG A 737 1.37 -37.54 18.14
C ARG A 737 0.91 -38.61 19.11
N GLN A 738 1.74 -39.65 19.40
CA GLN A 738 1.46 -40.77 20.26
C GLN A 738 1.76 -40.50 21.74
N VAL A 739 2.48 -39.41 22.08
CA VAL A 739 2.77 -39.08 23.48
C VAL A 739 1.47 -38.94 24.26
N PRO A 740 1.29 -39.69 25.39
CA PRO A 740 0.10 -39.58 26.22
C PRO A 740 -0.04 -38.21 26.85
N ILE A 741 -1.28 -37.78 26.99
CA ILE A 741 -1.64 -36.56 27.72
C ILE A 741 -2.87 -36.84 28.57
N ALA A 742 -2.83 -36.51 29.83
CA ALA A 742 -3.92 -36.71 30.78
C ALA A 742 -5.10 -35.77 30.43
N ASN A 743 -6.32 -36.22 30.77
CA ASN A 743 -7.53 -35.50 30.37
C ASN A 743 -7.68 -34.13 31.04
N ASP A 744 -7.23 -34.00 32.27
CA ASP A 744 -7.16 -32.74 33.02
C ASP A 744 -6.24 -31.71 32.34
N ILE A 745 -5.08 -32.13 31.85
CA ILE A 745 -4.15 -31.29 31.11
C ILE A 745 -4.75 -30.83 29.77
N LYS A 746 -5.47 -31.72 29.05
CA LYS A 746 -6.22 -31.37 27.85
C LYS A 746 -7.29 -30.31 28.14
N GLN A 747 -8.07 -30.54 29.19
CA GLN A 747 -9.11 -29.60 29.61
C GLN A 747 -8.51 -28.26 30.01
N ARG A 748 -7.39 -28.26 30.73
CA ARG A 748 -6.67 -27.02 31.07
C ARG A 748 -6.18 -26.25 29.84
N ALA A 749 -5.62 -26.92 28.85
CA ALA A 749 -5.21 -26.29 27.58
C ALA A 749 -6.39 -25.59 26.89
N VAL A 750 -7.56 -26.25 26.85
CA VAL A 750 -8.77 -25.66 26.27
C VAL A 750 -9.28 -24.50 27.13
N LYS A 751 -9.27 -24.61 28.46
CA LYS A 751 -9.67 -23.53 29.38
C LYS A 751 -8.81 -22.29 29.22
N ILE A 752 -7.49 -22.45 29.08
CA ILE A 752 -6.56 -21.35 28.82
C ILE A 752 -6.99 -20.58 27.55
N VAL A 753 -7.26 -21.28 26.45
CA VAL A 753 -7.66 -20.64 25.17
C VAL A 753 -9.05 -20.01 25.28
N LEU A 754 -10.02 -20.67 25.94
CA LEU A 754 -11.35 -20.08 26.18
C LEU A 754 -11.27 -18.82 27.04
N ALA A 755 -10.41 -18.81 28.07
CA ALA A 755 -10.21 -17.65 28.92
C ALA A 755 -9.70 -16.45 28.13
N THR A 756 -8.93 -16.63 27.04
CA THR A 756 -8.54 -15.52 26.15
C THR A 756 -9.75 -14.88 25.44
N ARG A 757 -10.83 -15.64 25.19
CA ARG A 757 -12.05 -15.16 24.51
C ARG A 757 -13.04 -14.54 25.49
N GLN A 758 -13.06 -15.03 26.72
CA GLN A 758 -14.01 -14.60 27.76
C GLN A 758 -13.55 -13.35 28.52
N ASN A 759 -12.24 -13.13 28.64
CA ASN A 759 -11.67 -12.03 29.40
C ASN A 759 -11.71 -10.70 28.62
N LYS A 760 -12.89 -10.09 28.53
CA LYS A 760 -13.13 -8.83 27.83
C LYS A 760 -12.53 -7.60 28.54
N GLU A 761 -12.12 -7.73 29.80
CA GLU A 761 -11.44 -6.68 30.55
C GLU A 761 -10.04 -6.37 29.99
N MET A 762 -9.36 -7.39 29.40
CA MET A 762 -8.00 -7.24 28.88
C MET A 762 -7.89 -7.52 27.39
N ILE A 763 -8.74 -8.39 26.83
CA ILE A 763 -8.61 -8.94 25.49
C ILE A 763 -9.81 -8.58 24.63
N GLN A 764 -9.55 -7.89 23.52
CA GLN A 764 -10.55 -7.56 22.50
C GLN A 764 -10.90 -8.78 21.66
N TYR A 765 -9.88 -9.47 21.14
CA TYR A 765 -10.02 -10.71 20.36
C TYR A 765 -9.15 -11.81 20.95
N GLY A 766 -9.77 -12.94 21.29
CA GLY A 766 -9.09 -14.10 21.83
C GLY A 766 -8.60 -15.06 20.73
N ALA A 767 -7.78 -16.03 21.14
CA ALA A 767 -7.13 -16.98 20.24
C ALA A 767 -8.10 -17.96 19.56
N SER A 768 -7.76 -18.36 18.32
CA SER A 768 -8.51 -19.33 17.51
C SER A 768 -8.40 -20.77 18.07
N PRO A 769 -9.22 -21.74 17.61
CA PRO A 769 -9.07 -23.17 17.97
C PRO A 769 -7.71 -23.77 17.63
N ARG A 770 -6.97 -23.19 16.65
CA ARG A 770 -5.59 -23.56 16.33
C ARG A 770 -4.66 -23.46 17.54
N ALA A 771 -4.91 -22.52 18.44
CA ALA A 771 -4.14 -22.37 19.67
C ALA A 771 -4.30 -23.58 20.61
N SER A 772 -5.52 -24.12 20.79
CA SER A 772 -5.75 -25.32 21.62
C SER A 772 -5.03 -26.52 21.04
N ILE A 773 -5.11 -26.73 19.73
CA ILE A 773 -4.40 -27.82 19.04
C ILE A 773 -2.89 -27.61 19.18
N GLY A 774 -2.41 -26.39 18.95
CA GLY A 774 -1.00 -26.03 19.06
C GLY A 774 -0.44 -26.26 20.46
N LEU A 775 -1.15 -25.86 21.52
CA LEU A 775 -0.74 -26.07 22.90
C LEU A 775 -0.57 -27.57 23.23
N ILE A 776 -1.51 -28.39 22.78
CA ILE A 776 -1.44 -29.85 23.04
C ILE A 776 -0.28 -30.50 22.28
N LEU A 777 -0.13 -30.19 20.96
CA LEU A 777 0.93 -30.79 20.15
C LEU A 777 2.32 -30.32 20.60
N ALA A 778 2.48 -29.01 20.85
CA ALA A 778 3.76 -28.47 21.30
C ALA A 778 4.16 -29.01 22.69
N SER A 779 3.21 -29.15 23.60
CA SER A 779 3.48 -29.76 24.90
C SER A 779 3.91 -31.23 24.79
N LYS A 780 3.33 -32.00 23.87
CA LYS A 780 3.76 -33.36 23.57
C LYS A 780 5.19 -33.42 23.01
N ALA A 781 5.51 -32.49 22.07
CA ALA A 781 6.85 -32.42 21.53
C ALA A 781 7.89 -32.04 22.59
N ARG A 782 7.56 -31.06 23.44
CA ARG A 782 8.44 -30.66 24.55
C ARG A 782 8.66 -31.82 25.57
N ALA A 783 7.60 -32.57 25.93
CA ALA A 783 7.73 -33.73 26.79
C ALA A 783 8.70 -34.78 26.20
N LEU A 784 8.65 -35.02 24.88
CA LEU A 784 9.57 -35.91 24.17
C LEU A 784 11.02 -35.38 24.19
N ILE A 785 11.24 -34.07 23.91
CA ILE A 785 12.57 -33.45 24.00
C ILE A 785 13.16 -33.62 25.41
N GLN A 786 12.33 -33.44 26.44
CA GLN A 786 12.74 -33.60 27.85
C GLN A 786 12.87 -35.05 28.29
N GLY A 787 12.64 -36.02 27.39
CA GLY A 787 12.74 -37.48 27.69
C GLY A 787 11.61 -38.01 28.58
N ARG A 788 10.52 -37.30 28.70
CA ARG A 788 9.33 -37.72 29.52
C ARG A 788 8.32 -38.49 28.65
N ASN A 789 7.64 -39.40 29.29
CA ASN A 789 6.65 -40.26 28.65
C ASN A 789 5.24 -39.67 28.64
N HIS A 790 5.03 -38.51 29.26
CA HIS A 790 3.74 -37.83 29.37
C HIS A 790 3.93 -36.32 29.46
N VAL A 791 2.89 -35.60 29.10
CA VAL A 791 2.82 -34.13 29.19
C VAL A 791 2.65 -33.68 30.64
N SER A 792 3.29 -32.58 31.04
CA SER A 792 3.11 -31.94 32.34
C SER A 792 2.46 -30.55 32.20
N ASN A 793 1.98 -30.03 33.33
CA ASN A 793 1.46 -28.66 33.39
C ASN A 793 2.51 -27.59 33.06
N ASP A 794 3.77 -27.84 33.35
CA ASP A 794 4.89 -26.94 33.04
C ASP A 794 5.07 -26.80 31.53
N ASP A 795 4.80 -27.83 30.73
CA ASP A 795 4.87 -27.77 29.28
C ASP A 795 3.84 -26.79 28.73
N LEU A 796 2.62 -26.79 29.25
CA LEU A 796 1.58 -25.84 28.91
C LEU A 796 1.99 -24.41 29.30
N ASN A 797 2.51 -24.19 30.50
CA ASN A 797 2.88 -22.87 30.99
C ASN A 797 4.00 -22.24 30.16
N ILE A 798 5.04 -23.01 29.83
CA ILE A 798 6.19 -22.53 29.07
C ILE A 798 5.80 -22.21 27.61
N LEU A 799 4.92 -23.03 27.02
CA LEU A 799 4.54 -22.89 25.62
C LEU A 799 3.33 -21.96 25.39
N ALA A 800 2.64 -21.55 26.47
CA ALA A 800 1.49 -20.65 26.35
C ALA A 800 1.87 -19.31 25.69
N ASN A 801 2.94 -18.64 26.12
CA ASN A 801 3.39 -17.37 25.56
C ASN A 801 3.72 -17.48 24.07
N PRO A 802 4.64 -18.35 23.60
CA PRO A 802 4.97 -18.43 22.19
C PRO A 802 3.80 -18.88 21.29
N ILE A 803 2.77 -19.55 21.84
CA ILE A 803 1.60 -19.96 21.06
C ILE A 803 0.51 -18.89 21.04
N LEU A 804 0.30 -18.14 22.12
CA LEU A 804 -0.83 -17.23 22.25
C LEU A 804 -0.51 -15.78 21.89
N ARG A 805 0.74 -15.31 22.05
CA ARG A 805 1.11 -13.88 21.90
C ARG A 805 0.80 -13.29 20.52
N HIS A 806 0.79 -14.08 19.45
CA HIS A 806 0.45 -13.63 18.11
C HIS A 806 -1.02 -13.92 17.74
N ARG A 807 -1.82 -14.47 18.66
CA ARG A 807 -3.22 -14.86 18.47
C ARG A 807 -4.21 -14.08 19.30
N ILE A 808 -3.72 -13.25 20.24
CA ILE A 808 -4.57 -12.38 21.07
C ILE A 808 -4.34 -10.93 20.72
N ILE A 809 -5.41 -10.14 20.79
CA ILE A 809 -5.39 -8.69 20.65
C ILE A 809 -5.90 -8.10 21.95
N LEU A 810 -5.10 -7.27 22.59
CA LEU A 810 -5.49 -6.58 23.82
C LEU A 810 -6.59 -5.55 23.51
N ASN A 811 -7.38 -5.23 24.49
CA ASN A 811 -8.30 -4.10 24.38
C ASN A 811 -7.58 -2.78 24.69
N PHE A 812 -8.23 -1.68 24.34
CA PHE A 812 -7.68 -0.34 24.52
C PHE A 812 -7.28 -0.01 25.95
N GLU A 813 -8.06 -0.46 26.95
CA GLU A 813 -7.78 -0.18 28.37
C GLU A 813 -6.54 -0.92 28.88
N ALA A 814 -6.34 -2.17 28.44
CA ALA A 814 -5.15 -2.96 28.79
C ALA A 814 -3.89 -2.36 28.18
N GLU A 815 -3.95 -1.98 26.90
CA GLU A 815 -2.84 -1.31 26.21
C GLU A 815 -2.51 0.04 26.85
N ARG A 816 -3.53 0.83 27.23
CA ARG A 816 -3.36 2.12 27.92
C ARG A 816 -2.67 1.96 29.29
N LYS A 817 -2.90 0.85 29.99
CA LYS A 817 -2.22 0.52 31.25
C LYS A 817 -0.79 0.01 31.07
N GLY A 818 -0.27 -0.04 29.84
CA GLY A 818 1.06 -0.56 29.52
C GLY A 818 1.18 -2.09 29.61
N MET A 819 0.05 -2.82 29.61
CA MET A 819 0.04 -4.27 29.68
C MET A 819 0.54 -4.87 28.37
N THR A 820 1.49 -5.77 28.44
CA THR A 820 1.94 -6.56 27.28
C THR A 820 1.05 -7.78 27.05
N LYS A 821 1.10 -8.35 25.84
CA LYS A 821 0.39 -9.60 25.55
C LYS A 821 0.86 -10.75 26.44
N ASP A 822 2.14 -10.78 26.78
CA ASP A 822 2.73 -11.79 27.65
C ASP A 822 2.23 -11.61 29.11
N ASP A 823 2.03 -10.38 29.59
CA ASP A 823 1.43 -10.11 30.90
C ASP A 823 -0.02 -10.58 30.98
N ALA A 824 -0.80 -10.34 29.93
CA ALA A 824 -2.18 -10.83 29.83
C ALA A 824 -2.26 -12.36 29.84
N ILE A 825 -1.36 -13.02 29.10
CA ILE A 825 -1.28 -14.48 29.08
C ILE A 825 -0.90 -15.00 30.47
N LYS A 826 0.06 -14.39 31.17
CA LYS A 826 0.45 -14.76 32.53
C LYS A 826 -0.73 -14.70 33.49
N GLN A 827 -1.51 -13.61 33.47
CA GLN A 827 -2.71 -13.50 34.31
C GLN A 827 -3.77 -14.58 33.99
N ILE A 828 -3.90 -14.97 32.72
CA ILE A 828 -4.81 -16.06 32.32
C ILE A 828 -4.31 -17.41 32.87
N LEU A 829 -3.00 -17.68 32.78
CA LEU A 829 -2.40 -18.89 33.31
C LEU A 829 -2.58 -19.03 34.82
N ASP A 830 -2.47 -17.91 35.54
CA ASP A 830 -2.68 -17.87 37.00
C ASP A 830 -4.15 -18.13 37.40
N LYS A 831 -5.10 -17.65 36.60
CA LYS A 831 -6.54 -17.88 36.80
C LYS A 831 -7.00 -19.29 36.33
N ALA A 832 -6.28 -19.92 35.43
CA ALA A 832 -6.60 -21.22 34.84
C ALA A 832 -5.88 -22.40 35.52
N LYS A 833 -5.46 -22.24 36.80
CA LYS A 833 -4.85 -23.31 37.63
C LYS A 833 -5.84 -24.41 37.94
#